data_ce744a76c6951c952ba125890cdcd3e4
#
_entry.id   ce744a76c6951c952ba125890cdcd3e4
#
_cell.length_a   1.000
_cell.length_b   1.000
_cell.length_c   1.000
_cell.angle_alpha   90.00
_cell.angle_beta   90.00
_cell.angle_gamma   90.00
#
_symmetry.space_group_name_H-M   'P 1'
#
loop_
_entity.id
_entity.type
_entity.pdbx_description
1 polymer ?
#
loop_
_entity_poly.entity_id
_entity_poly.type
_entity_poly.pdbx_seq_one_letter_code
_entity_poly.pdbx_strand_id
1 'polypeptide(L)'
;DQHRAVRVYAHALRLAEQRAADAAEASGEAGAAAAALVAQLQLNLGALLVLHAPDPPEGEEGLRRGMHYLERTLRHAEKGASTSAAAASESGAERTAMLTALTVLARYDLGRALEKLGDVQGAHAAYDALLAAHPEYVDARVRLAVLAAQERQDALVPDPVGGAKRSARDVANALFKAALSSEPANLDTRATYMRFLAGAYPANRHASWAAVKETAAQLFLGPEAGRAIFGSTSAARHALDEARHDAYTLAVLGWAYYQLALHTPPGANQRAERAKGMVRAADLLDKALAAHPQCAFAAQGLAILLADDALSDPAAPANPERRRAAAEEAIALFGKLREVRDDASVYICLGHAFMIREELERALNAYELALRRYGNERSPMVLQYLARAEYALGLKERDLAQLQHALEHLHTAREVLSSLVPPSGADTHPLAIEARQVTYNMAVMAQKALQMLYELPATRKSVTQLETAIGWVTEAQEALRPLQDAAQRGQLAYITAEVVEQRIKYAEMSLLRQASKQLDDARAFQEEERARKQHLDEKQRAKEAQLEQLRREKEEEHRRRAEAIAESRKRAREEASQIEYLREPSPEREPRKRAATGGGRGRGGRRKKEAEPEPQQNDRFVVESSEEDEEGLFREESDEDEAGSSESDAGSGGEGGEAGEAQAEAAKPAEDEPAAPSSTRAKLEALAKQRKQRAKEEHREKKRSKKRSSTAGAGGEAPAKSKKVKVYVRAPATRH
;
A
#
# COMPACT_ATOMS: atom_id res chain seq x y z
N ASP A 1 -25.21 22.68 0.21
CA ASP A 1 -25.60 24.08 0.55
C ASP A 1 -24.89 25.18 -0.25
N GLN A 2 -23.74 24.92 -0.86
CA GLN A 2 -22.97 25.88 -1.67
C GLN A 2 -23.76 26.41 -2.88
N HIS A 3 -24.38 25.53 -3.65
CA HIS A 3 -25.24 25.92 -4.77
C HIS A 3 -26.45 26.78 -4.36
N ARG A 4 -26.92 26.61 -3.14
CA ARG A 4 -27.97 27.43 -2.56
C ARG A 4 -27.47 28.84 -2.22
N ALA A 5 -26.27 28.93 -1.63
CA ALA A 5 -25.62 30.20 -1.32
C ALA A 5 -25.36 31.01 -2.60
N VAL A 6 -24.78 30.40 -3.64
CA VAL A 6 -24.56 31.06 -4.95
C VAL A 6 -25.86 31.59 -5.53
N ARG A 7 -26.96 30.82 -5.49
CA ARG A 7 -28.27 31.26 -6.00
C ARG A 7 -28.84 32.43 -5.19
N VAL A 8 -28.69 32.40 -3.86
CA VAL A 8 -29.17 33.50 -2.98
C VAL A 8 -28.41 34.77 -3.25
N TYR A 9 -27.06 34.72 -3.32
CA TYR A 9 -26.26 35.92 -3.64
C TYR A 9 -26.51 36.44 -5.06
N ALA A 10 -26.68 35.56 -6.05
CA ALA A 10 -27.04 35.98 -7.42
C ALA A 10 -28.42 36.63 -7.49
N HIS A 11 -29.39 36.20 -6.66
CA HIS A 11 -30.69 36.83 -6.59
C HIS A 11 -30.61 38.20 -5.86
N ALA A 12 -29.92 38.26 -4.73
CA ALA A 12 -29.68 39.50 -3.99
C ALA A 12 -28.98 40.56 -4.85
N LEU A 13 -27.98 40.13 -5.67
CA LEU A 13 -27.26 41.00 -6.60
C LEU A 13 -28.22 41.62 -7.61
N ARG A 14 -29.07 40.79 -8.25
CA ARG A 14 -30.07 41.32 -9.23
C ARG A 14 -31.02 42.37 -8.61
N LEU A 15 -31.50 42.12 -7.41
CA LEU A 15 -32.34 43.07 -6.69
C LEU A 15 -31.58 44.36 -6.31
N ALA A 16 -30.32 44.25 -5.92
CA ALA A 16 -29.48 45.39 -5.62
C ALA A 16 -29.15 46.21 -6.87
N GLU A 17 -28.88 45.57 -8.05
CA GLU A 17 -28.65 46.23 -9.32
C GLU A 17 -29.90 46.96 -9.81
N GLN A 18 -31.11 46.41 -9.63
CA GLN A 18 -32.38 47.11 -9.92
C GLN A 18 -32.55 48.34 -9.04
N ARG A 19 -32.35 48.22 -7.72
CA ARG A 19 -32.43 49.35 -6.81
C ARG A 19 -31.37 50.42 -7.08
N ALA A 20 -30.18 50.02 -7.52
CA ALA A 20 -29.14 50.97 -7.87
C ALA A 20 -29.46 51.70 -9.19
N ALA A 21 -30.14 51.06 -10.14
CA ALA A 21 -30.63 51.69 -11.37
C ALA A 21 -31.74 52.69 -11.01
N ASP A 22 -32.71 52.33 -10.15
CA ASP A 22 -33.78 53.22 -9.72
C ASP A 22 -33.23 54.43 -8.91
N ALA A 23 -32.17 54.20 -8.10
CA ALA A 23 -31.53 55.24 -7.30
C ALA A 23 -30.57 56.14 -8.11
N ALA A 24 -30.12 55.73 -9.29
CA ALA A 24 -29.25 56.51 -10.16
C ALA A 24 -29.99 57.71 -10.79
N GLU A 25 -31.31 57.63 -10.89
CA GLU A 25 -32.17 58.73 -11.26
C GLU A 25 -32.34 59.80 -10.15
N ALA A 26 -32.17 59.35 -8.84
CA ALA A 26 -32.17 60.21 -7.67
C ALA A 26 -30.70 60.55 -7.29
N SER A 27 -30.14 61.61 -7.85
CA SER A 27 -28.79 62.09 -7.55
C SER A 27 -28.59 62.32 -6.04
N GLY A 28 -27.66 61.58 -5.38
CA GLY A 28 -27.36 61.78 -3.96
C GLY A 28 -26.71 60.61 -3.26
N GLU A 29 -26.64 60.65 -1.93
CA GLU A 29 -26.05 59.62 -1.05
C GLU A 29 -26.69 58.22 -1.21
N ALA A 30 -27.99 58.15 -1.53
CA ALA A 30 -28.71 56.91 -1.73
C ALA A 30 -28.18 56.09 -2.94
N GLY A 31 -27.87 56.76 -4.04
CA GLY A 31 -27.28 56.13 -5.22
C GLY A 31 -25.86 55.57 -4.95
N ALA A 32 -25.06 56.34 -4.21
CA ALA A 32 -23.72 55.91 -3.84
C ALA A 32 -23.72 54.71 -2.87
N ALA A 33 -24.67 54.67 -1.90
CA ALA A 33 -24.84 53.54 -1.00
C ALA A 33 -25.33 52.28 -1.73
N ALA A 34 -26.25 52.42 -2.67
CA ALA A 34 -26.69 51.31 -3.52
C ALA A 34 -25.56 50.74 -4.39
N ALA A 35 -24.69 51.57 -4.97
CA ALA A 35 -23.52 51.15 -5.72
C ALA A 35 -22.50 50.40 -4.86
N ALA A 36 -22.29 50.85 -3.61
CA ALA A 36 -21.40 50.15 -2.66
C ALA A 36 -21.95 48.76 -2.30
N LEU A 37 -23.27 48.63 -2.08
CA LEU A 37 -23.92 47.34 -1.82
C LEU A 37 -23.78 46.38 -3.03
N VAL A 38 -23.94 46.89 -4.24
CA VAL A 38 -23.74 46.10 -5.47
C VAL A 38 -22.29 45.59 -5.52
N ALA A 39 -21.29 46.44 -5.26
CA ALA A 39 -19.89 46.04 -5.23
C ALA A 39 -19.62 44.96 -4.19
N GLN A 40 -20.17 45.07 -3.01
CA GLN A 40 -20.03 44.07 -1.94
C GLN A 40 -20.67 42.72 -2.30
N LEU A 41 -21.87 42.72 -2.91
CA LEU A 41 -22.54 41.51 -3.34
C LEU A 41 -21.80 40.84 -4.51
N GLN A 42 -21.21 41.62 -5.43
CA GLN A 42 -20.36 41.12 -6.50
C GLN A 42 -19.08 40.48 -5.95
N LEU A 43 -18.41 41.10 -4.95
CA LEU A 43 -17.28 40.52 -4.24
C LEU A 43 -17.64 39.18 -3.62
N ASN A 44 -18.69 39.15 -2.82
CA ASN A 44 -19.10 37.94 -2.10
C ASN A 44 -19.45 36.79 -3.07
N LEU A 45 -20.14 37.09 -4.18
CA LEU A 45 -20.49 36.10 -5.19
C LEU A 45 -19.24 35.61 -5.95
N GLY A 46 -18.33 36.53 -6.30
CA GLY A 46 -17.06 36.23 -6.94
C GLY A 46 -16.18 35.35 -6.06
N ALA A 47 -15.98 35.73 -4.80
CA ALA A 47 -15.22 34.98 -3.81
C ALA A 47 -15.78 33.57 -3.58
N LEU A 48 -17.12 33.45 -3.46
CA LEU A 48 -17.80 32.15 -3.31
C LEU A 48 -17.55 31.23 -4.52
N LEU A 49 -17.63 31.77 -5.74
CA LEU A 49 -17.37 31.01 -6.95
C LEU A 49 -15.91 30.57 -7.04
N VAL A 50 -14.96 31.42 -6.68
CA VAL A 50 -13.51 31.09 -6.67
C VAL A 50 -13.18 30.09 -5.59
N LEU A 51 -13.73 30.25 -4.39
CA LEU A 51 -13.44 29.36 -3.25
C LEU A 51 -13.92 27.93 -3.50
N HIS A 52 -15.12 27.80 -4.08
CA HIS A 52 -15.81 26.51 -4.22
C HIS A 52 -15.76 25.92 -5.64
N ALA A 53 -15.11 26.56 -6.59
CA ALA A 53 -14.88 25.96 -7.88
C ALA A 53 -13.98 24.72 -7.71
N PRO A 54 -14.36 23.56 -8.27
CA PRO A 54 -13.45 22.44 -8.41
C PRO A 54 -12.23 22.83 -9.25
N ASP A 55 -11.19 21.99 -9.21
CA ASP A 55 -10.00 22.25 -10.01
C ASP A 55 -10.31 22.11 -11.52
N PRO A 56 -9.62 22.87 -12.39
CA PRO A 56 -9.77 22.72 -13.84
C PRO A 56 -9.51 21.27 -14.30
N PRO A 57 -10.23 20.78 -15.34
CA PRO A 57 -11.13 21.54 -16.23
C PRO A 57 -12.57 21.73 -15.74
N GLU A 58 -13.04 20.98 -14.75
CA GLU A 58 -14.46 21.00 -14.33
C GLU A 58 -14.89 22.35 -13.73
N GLY A 59 -14.00 23.02 -12.99
CA GLY A 59 -14.26 24.31 -12.34
C GLY A 59 -14.02 25.54 -13.15
N GLU A 60 -13.48 25.43 -14.38
CA GLU A 60 -12.97 26.55 -15.17
C GLU A 60 -14.04 27.62 -15.45
N GLU A 61 -15.26 27.21 -15.79
CA GLU A 61 -16.36 28.14 -16.05
C GLU A 61 -16.77 28.89 -14.76
N GLY A 62 -16.79 28.20 -13.62
CA GLY A 62 -17.07 28.79 -12.31
C GLY A 62 -16.03 29.85 -11.94
N LEU A 63 -14.73 29.53 -12.16
CA LEU A 63 -13.61 30.45 -11.91
C LEU A 63 -13.70 31.70 -12.81
N ARG A 64 -13.93 31.53 -14.10
CA ARG A 64 -14.09 32.66 -15.05
C ARG A 64 -15.27 33.56 -14.69
N ARG A 65 -16.39 32.99 -14.27
CA ARG A 65 -17.54 33.75 -13.74
C ARG A 65 -17.18 34.49 -12.47
N GLY A 66 -16.46 33.83 -11.54
CA GLY A 66 -15.97 34.46 -10.32
C GLY A 66 -15.08 35.66 -10.61
N MET A 67 -14.10 35.51 -11.51
CA MET A 67 -13.23 36.60 -11.97
C MET A 67 -14.02 37.77 -12.56
N HIS A 68 -15.00 37.50 -13.40
CA HIS A 68 -15.84 38.54 -13.97
C HIS A 68 -16.53 39.41 -12.92
N TYR A 69 -17.06 38.78 -11.84
CA TYR A 69 -17.67 39.53 -10.72
C TYR A 69 -16.62 40.31 -9.93
N LEU A 70 -15.43 39.75 -9.68
CA LEU A 70 -14.35 40.43 -8.97
C LEU A 70 -13.83 41.63 -9.77
N GLU A 71 -13.66 41.54 -11.09
CA GLU A 71 -13.30 42.66 -11.96
C GLU A 71 -14.38 43.77 -12.00
N ARG A 72 -15.65 43.37 -11.97
CA ARG A 72 -16.74 44.35 -11.85
C ARG A 72 -16.70 45.06 -10.50
N THR A 73 -16.39 44.35 -9.41
CA THR A 73 -16.20 44.94 -8.08
C THR A 73 -15.09 45.98 -8.10
N LEU A 74 -13.93 45.64 -8.68
CA LEU A 74 -12.80 46.57 -8.84
C LEU A 74 -13.22 47.85 -9.55
N ARG A 75 -13.88 47.71 -10.71
CA ARG A 75 -14.36 48.85 -11.52
C ARG A 75 -15.38 49.72 -10.73
N HIS A 76 -16.28 49.09 -9.98
CA HIS A 76 -17.26 49.85 -9.17
C HIS A 76 -16.60 50.52 -7.97
N ALA A 77 -15.65 49.86 -7.30
CA ALA A 77 -14.93 50.39 -6.16
C ALA A 77 -14.04 51.60 -6.58
N GLU A 78 -13.33 51.52 -7.70
CA GLU A 78 -12.49 52.60 -8.22
C GLU A 78 -13.33 53.83 -8.64
N LYS A 79 -14.46 53.64 -9.30
CA LYS A 79 -15.40 54.69 -9.61
C LYS A 79 -15.99 55.30 -8.36
N GLY A 80 -16.43 54.49 -7.40
CA GLY A 80 -17.00 54.95 -6.14
C GLY A 80 -16.00 55.70 -5.25
N ALA A 81 -14.74 55.27 -5.22
CA ALA A 81 -13.68 55.95 -4.46
C ALA A 81 -13.39 57.35 -5.05
N SER A 82 -13.33 57.49 -6.36
CA SER A 82 -13.12 58.80 -7.00
C SER A 82 -14.28 59.81 -6.74
N THR A 83 -15.51 59.34 -6.69
CA THR A 83 -16.67 60.14 -6.41
C THR A 83 -16.80 60.49 -4.93
N SER A 84 -16.46 59.57 -4.00
CA SER A 84 -16.51 59.75 -2.56
C SER A 84 -15.38 60.67 -2.01
N ALA A 85 -14.20 60.64 -2.63
CA ALA A 85 -13.07 61.51 -2.30
C ALA A 85 -13.39 63.00 -2.53
N ALA A 86 -14.34 63.31 -3.42
CA ALA A 86 -14.80 64.66 -3.68
C ALA A 86 -15.82 65.15 -2.61
N ALA A 87 -16.41 64.27 -1.78
CA ALA A 87 -17.38 64.60 -0.75
C ALA A 87 -16.66 64.73 0.58
N ALA A 88 -16.53 65.94 1.09
CA ALA A 88 -15.90 66.27 2.38
C ALA A 88 -16.82 65.93 3.61
N SER A 89 -17.56 64.84 3.59
CA SER A 89 -18.45 64.40 4.68
C SER A 89 -17.89 63.16 5.40
N GLU A 90 -18.21 62.99 6.70
CA GLU A 90 -17.83 61.78 7.46
C GLU A 90 -18.33 60.50 6.80
N SER A 91 -19.56 60.50 6.26
CA SER A 91 -20.10 59.36 5.50
C SER A 91 -19.33 59.07 4.19
N GLY A 92 -18.72 60.09 3.61
CA GLY A 92 -17.82 59.94 2.45
C GLY A 92 -16.54 59.24 2.81
N ALA A 93 -15.93 59.56 3.97
CA ALA A 93 -14.69 58.91 4.45
C ALA A 93 -14.90 57.44 4.79
N GLU A 94 -15.96 57.09 5.50
CA GLU A 94 -16.32 55.70 5.79
C GLU A 94 -16.56 54.87 4.52
N ARG A 95 -17.26 55.47 3.56
CA ARG A 95 -17.51 54.81 2.26
C ARG A 95 -16.23 54.57 1.47
N THR A 96 -15.32 55.54 1.48
CA THR A 96 -14.01 55.39 0.83
C THR A 96 -13.20 54.27 1.47
N ALA A 97 -13.19 54.19 2.81
CA ALA A 97 -12.52 53.10 3.53
C ALA A 97 -13.13 51.73 3.20
N MET A 98 -14.47 51.65 3.14
CA MET A 98 -15.16 50.43 2.72
C MET A 98 -14.79 49.99 1.27
N LEU A 99 -14.82 50.94 0.33
CA LEU A 99 -14.49 50.67 -1.07
C LEU A 99 -13.02 50.26 -1.24
N THR A 100 -12.13 50.86 -0.45
CA THR A 100 -10.71 50.44 -0.43
C THR A 100 -10.57 49.01 0.09
N ALA A 101 -11.27 48.64 1.17
CA ALA A 101 -11.28 47.27 1.67
C ALA A 101 -11.83 46.27 0.64
N LEU A 102 -12.92 46.63 -0.07
CA LEU A 102 -13.44 45.79 -1.18
C LEU A 102 -12.42 45.61 -2.32
N THR A 103 -11.66 46.66 -2.64
CA THR A 103 -10.60 46.59 -3.66
C THR A 103 -9.47 45.62 -3.25
N VAL A 104 -9.05 45.67 -1.99
CA VAL A 104 -8.03 44.76 -1.44
C VAL A 104 -8.47 43.31 -1.56
N LEU A 105 -9.68 43.00 -1.07
CA LEU A 105 -10.23 41.65 -1.11
C LEU A 105 -10.44 41.14 -2.56
N ALA A 106 -10.99 42.02 -3.43
CA ALA A 106 -11.21 41.63 -4.83
C ALA A 106 -9.91 41.35 -5.57
N ARG A 107 -8.84 42.11 -5.35
CA ARG A 107 -7.53 41.84 -5.95
C ARG A 107 -6.91 40.55 -5.44
N TYR A 108 -7.05 40.27 -4.14
CA TYR A 108 -6.57 39.01 -3.55
C TYR A 108 -7.31 37.81 -4.15
N ASP A 109 -8.65 37.83 -4.17
CA ASP A 109 -9.45 36.72 -4.73
C ASP A 109 -9.25 36.57 -6.25
N LEU A 110 -9.01 37.66 -6.97
CA LEU A 110 -8.64 37.60 -8.39
C LEU A 110 -7.29 36.88 -8.59
N GLY A 111 -6.29 37.20 -7.76
CA GLY A 111 -5.02 36.49 -7.75
C GLY A 111 -5.21 34.98 -7.49
N ARG A 112 -6.08 34.63 -6.53
CA ARG A 112 -6.44 33.23 -6.23
C ARG A 112 -7.13 32.52 -7.40
N ALA A 113 -8.00 33.21 -8.13
CA ALA A 113 -8.67 32.66 -9.30
C ALA A 113 -7.69 32.39 -10.45
N LEU A 114 -6.79 33.34 -10.73
CA LEU A 114 -5.74 33.21 -11.72
C LEU A 114 -4.77 32.07 -11.38
N GLU A 115 -4.41 31.93 -10.11
CA GLU A 115 -3.59 30.83 -9.62
C GLU A 115 -4.25 29.45 -9.87
N LYS A 116 -5.55 29.30 -9.57
CA LYS A 116 -6.31 28.06 -9.86
C LYS A 116 -6.42 27.78 -11.36
N LEU A 117 -6.50 28.79 -12.20
CA LEU A 117 -6.50 28.65 -13.66
C LEU A 117 -5.11 28.34 -14.24
N GLY A 118 -4.06 28.38 -13.43
CA GLY A 118 -2.68 28.17 -13.88
C GLY A 118 -2.01 29.38 -14.54
N ASP A 119 -2.65 30.55 -14.52
CA ASP A 119 -2.03 31.81 -14.94
C ASP A 119 -1.16 32.38 -13.81
N VAL A 120 0.06 31.82 -13.71
CA VAL A 120 1.04 32.20 -12.68
C VAL A 120 1.47 33.66 -12.83
N GLN A 121 1.61 34.16 -14.07
CA GLN A 121 2.04 35.55 -14.32
C GLN A 121 0.97 36.56 -13.93
N GLY A 122 -0.28 36.30 -14.27
CA GLY A 122 -1.41 37.10 -13.87
C GLY A 122 -1.61 37.13 -12.34
N ALA A 123 -1.46 35.97 -11.69
CA ALA A 123 -1.52 35.87 -10.25
C ALA A 123 -0.41 36.68 -9.56
N HIS A 124 0.84 36.58 -10.03
CA HIS A 124 1.95 37.39 -9.54
C HIS A 124 1.67 38.89 -9.66
N ALA A 125 1.23 39.35 -10.84
CA ALA A 125 0.92 40.75 -11.05
C ALA A 125 -0.20 41.27 -10.13
N ALA A 126 -1.23 40.44 -9.85
CA ALA A 126 -2.33 40.79 -8.95
C ALA A 126 -1.82 40.94 -7.50
N TYR A 127 -1.01 39.99 -7.01
CA TYR A 127 -0.45 40.05 -5.66
C TYR A 127 0.60 41.17 -5.49
N ASP A 128 1.46 41.39 -6.48
CA ASP A 128 2.44 42.49 -6.47
C ASP A 128 1.76 43.85 -6.43
N ALA A 129 0.71 44.04 -7.25
CA ALA A 129 -0.09 45.26 -7.23
C ALA A 129 -0.78 45.48 -5.87
N LEU A 130 -1.22 44.39 -5.21
CA LEU A 130 -1.81 44.45 -3.89
C LEU A 130 -0.76 44.84 -2.83
N LEU A 131 0.42 44.22 -2.85
CA LEU A 131 1.50 44.49 -1.91
C LEU A 131 2.16 45.88 -2.11
N ALA A 132 2.15 46.40 -3.34
CA ALA A 132 2.60 47.76 -3.61
C ALA A 132 1.70 48.80 -2.93
N ALA A 133 0.39 48.56 -2.85
CA ALA A 133 -0.57 49.42 -2.16
C ALA A 133 -0.67 49.14 -0.65
N HIS A 134 -0.53 47.87 -0.24
CA HIS A 134 -0.69 47.37 1.11
C HIS A 134 0.46 46.40 1.48
N PRO A 135 1.64 46.94 1.82
CA PRO A 135 2.82 46.09 2.12
C PRO A 135 2.63 45.18 3.37
N GLU A 136 1.70 45.52 4.24
CA GLU A 136 1.35 44.72 5.43
C GLU A 136 0.46 43.52 5.17
N TYR A 137 -0.07 43.34 3.93
CA TYR A 137 -1.02 42.28 3.64
C TYR A 137 -0.32 40.90 3.57
N VAL A 138 -0.36 40.17 4.68
CA VAL A 138 0.41 38.92 4.90
C VAL A 138 -0.02 37.83 3.95
N ASP A 139 -1.34 37.65 3.70
CA ASP A 139 -1.85 36.56 2.87
C ASP A 139 -1.36 36.64 1.42
N ALA A 140 -1.27 37.82 0.83
CA ALA A 140 -0.72 37.98 -0.53
C ALA A 140 0.78 37.60 -0.56
N ARG A 141 1.54 37.98 0.48
CA ARG A 141 2.94 37.60 0.63
C ARG A 141 3.11 36.10 0.75
N VAL A 142 2.23 35.42 1.51
CA VAL A 142 2.22 33.95 1.61
C VAL A 142 1.87 33.31 0.28
N ARG A 143 0.93 33.88 -0.50
CA ARG A 143 0.61 33.34 -1.85
C ARG A 143 1.76 33.48 -2.82
N LEU A 144 2.46 34.61 -2.84
CA LEU A 144 3.68 34.77 -3.64
C LEU A 144 4.77 33.76 -3.21
N ALA A 145 4.90 33.52 -1.92
CA ALA A 145 5.83 32.50 -1.41
C ALA A 145 5.43 31.09 -1.91
N VAL A 146 4.15 30.77 -1.94
CA VAL A 146 3.63 29.49 -2.46
C VAL A 146 3.88 29.38 -3.96
N LEU A 147 3.62 30.42 -4.75
CA LEU A 147 3.91 30.45 -6.19
C LEU A 147 5.41 30.21 -6.46
N ALA A 148 6.30 30.93 -5.74
CA ALA A 148 7.72 30.69 -5.86
C ALA A 148 8.11 29.25 -5.41
N ALA A 149 7.43 28.69 -4.40
CA ALA A 149 7.66 27.31 -3.94
C ALA A 149 7.23 26.24 -4.95
N GLN A 150 6.24 26.53 -5.80
CA GLN A 150 5.76 25.63 -6.86
C GLN A 150 6.70 25.57 -8.07
N GLU A 151 7.59 26.55 -8.22
CA GLU A 151 8.62 26.56 -9.27
C GLU A 151 9.69 25.50 -9.02
N ARG A 152 10.52 25.24 -10.04
CA ARG A 152 11.68 24.34 -9.89
C ARG A 152 12.73 24.98 -8.98
N GLN A 153 13.44 24.13 -8.24
CA GLN A 153 14.44 24.59 -7.24
C GLN A 153 15.43 25.62 -7.80
N ASP A 154 15.91 25.41 -9.02
CA ASP A 154 16.91 26.24 -9.66
C ASP A 154 16.32 27.36 -10.54
N ALA A 155 14.98 27.47 -10.58
CA ALA A 155 14.33 28.53 -11.34
C ALA A 155 14.67 29.90 -10.74
N LEU A 156 15.02 30.84 -11.59
CA LEU A 156 15.29 32.23 -11.20
C LEU A 156 13.98 33.02 -11.27
N VAL A 157 13.43 33.33 -10.10
CA VAL A 157 12.21 34.15 -9.95
C VAL A 157 12.56 35.56 -9.50
N PRO A 158 11.76 36.58 -9.89
CA PRO A 158 11.96 37.94 -9.38
C PRO A 158 11.75 37.96 -7.86
N ASP A 159 12.64 38.67 -7.17
CA ASP A 159 12.47 38.92 -5.73
C ASP A 159 11.59 40.17 -5.56
N PRO A 160 10.38 40.06 -4.97
CA PRO A 160 9.47 41.20 -4.78
C PRO A 160 10.08 42.30 -3.90
N VAL A 161 11.08 41.97 -3.07
CA VAL A 161 11.71 42.93 -2.14
C VAL A 161 12.95 43.56 -2.75
N GLY A 162 13.75 42.82 -3.55
CA GLY A 162 15.04 43.23 -4.02
C GLY A 162 15.17 43.51 -5.52
N GLY A 163 14.14 43.17 -6.32
CA GLY A 163 14.12 43.37 -7.78
C GLY A 163 15.11 42.48 -8.57
N ALA A 164 16.05 41.83 -7.91
CA ALA A 164 17.02 40.91 -8.50
C ALA A 164 16.42 39.49 -8.60
N LYS A 165 16.75 38.75 -9.67
CA LYS A 165 16.35 37.34 -9.79
C LYS A 165 17.16 36.47 -8.82
N ARG A 166 16.51 35.68 -8.00
CA ARG A 166 17.09 34.72 -7.04
C ARG A 166 16.50 33.35 -7.24
N SER A 167 17.08 32.32 -6.61
CA SER A 167 16.51 30.98 -6.68
C SER A 167 15.09 30.96 -6.09
N ALA A 168 14.20 30.21 -6.70
CA ALA A 168 12.80 30.06 -6.25
C ALA A 168 12.71 29.64 -4.78
N ARG A 169 13.63 28.77 -4.35
CA ARG A 169 13.75 28.34 -2.94
C ARG A 169 14.08 29.51 -2.00
N ASP A 170 15.04 30.34 -2.37
CA ASP A 170 15.48 31.44 -1.50
C ASP A 170 14.42 32.55 -1.42
N VAL A 171 13.74 32.84 -2.54
CA VAL A 171 12.65 33.80 -2.58
C VAL A 171 11.48 33.32 -1.73
N ALA A 172 11.04 32.06 -1.92
CA ALA A 172 9.97 31.47 -1.10
C ALA A 172 10.31 31.53 0.41
N ASN A 173 11.52 31.11 0.77
CA ASN A 173 11.98 31.13 2.15
C ASN A 173 12.01 32.54 2.76
N ALA A 174 12.47 33.54 2.01
CA ALA A 174 12.49 34.94 2.43
C ALA A 174 11.07 35.50 2.65
N LEU A 175 10.15 35.22 1.71
CA LEU A 175 8.75 35.66 1.79
C LEU A 175 8.02 35.02 2.98
N PHE A 176 8.17 33.72 3.23
CA PHE A 176 7.59 33.05 4.40
C PHE A 176 8.13 33.62 5.70
N LYS A 177 9.43 33.85 5.82
CA LYS A 177 10.05 34.48 7.00
C LYS A 177 9.53 35.89 7.22
N ALA A 178 9.42 36.69 6.16
CA ALA A 178 8.86 38.04 6.25
C ALA A 178 7.39 38.02 6.67
N ALA A 179 6.59 37.10 6.15
CA ALA A 179 5.20 36.93 6.56
C ALA A 179 5.06 36.57 8.05
N LEU A 180 5.85 35.61 8.53
CA LEU A 180 5.87 35.24 9.96
C LEU A 180 6.45 36.34 10.87
N SER A 181 7.31 37.21 10.36
CA SER A 181 7.80 38.36 11.12
C SER A 181 6.71 39.42 11.30
N SER A 182 5.82 39.57 10.32
CA SER A 182 4.66 40.49 10.41
C SER A 182 3.57 39.95 11.35
N GLU A 183 3.25 38.65 11.21
CA GLU A 183 2.24 37.96 11.99
C GLU A 183 2.76 36.66 12.61
N PRO A 184 3.51 36.72 13.71
CA PRO A 184 4.12 35.53 14.29
C PRO A 184 3.15 34.47 14.80
N ALA A 185 1.92 34.87 15.19
CA ALA A 185 0.87 33.98 15.69
C ALA A 185 -0.03 33.39 14.61
N ASN A 186 0.17 33.75 13.32
CA ASN A 186 -0.61 33.22 12.21
C ASN A 186 -0.27 31.75 11.96
N LEU A 187 -1.22 30.87 12.32
CA LEU A 187 -1.06 29.40 12.22
C LEU A 187 -1.05 28.91 10.77
N ASP A 188 -1.83 29.49 9.88
CA ASP A 188 -1.92 29.09 8.47
C ASP A 188 -0.60 29.39 7.74
N THR A 189 -0.06 30.58 7.95
CA THR A 189 1.27 30.94 7.44
C THR A 189 2.35 30.00 7.98
N ARG A 190 2.33 29.72 9.27
CA ARG A 190 3.27 28.80 9.92
C ARG A 190 3.14 27.38 9.38
N ALA A 191 1.94 26.86 9.24
CA ALA A 191 1.68 25.53 8.68
C ALA A 191 2.16 25.42 7.23
N THR A 192 1.90 26.44 6.40
CA THR A 192 2.34 26.48 5.00
C THR A 192 3.88 26.55 4.91
N TYR A 193 4.52 27.35 5.75
CA TYR A 193 5.98 27.40 5.80
C TYR A 193 6.59 26.08 6.28
N MET A 194 6.02 25.44 7.31
CA MET A 194 6.48 24.12 7.76
C MET A 194 6.33 23.06 6.67
N ARG A 195 5.26 23.09 5.87
CA ARG A 195 5.11 22.22 4.69
C ARG A 195 6.22 22.45 3.65
N PHE A 196 6.56 23.72 3.39
CA PHE A 196 7.69 24.06 2.51
C PHE A 196 9.02 23.53 3.06
N LEU A 197 9.29 23.72 4.34
CA LEU A 197 10.52 23.21 4.99
C LEU A 197 10.56 21.67 5.05
N ALA A 198 9.41 21.01 5.10
CA ALA A 198 9.30 19.55 5.07
C ALA A 198 9.47 18.94 3.67
N GLY A 199 9.73 19.76 2.64
CA GLY A 199 10.01 19.25 1.30
C GLY A 199 8.78 18.97 0.45
N ALA A 200 7.62 19.50 0.80
CA ALA A 200 6.34 19.26 0.09
C ALA A 200 6.21 20.03 -1.24
N TYR A 201 7.18 20.91 -1.56
CA TYR A 201 7.12 21.77 -2.75
C TYR A 201 8.32 21.52 -3.69
N PRO A 202 8.15 21.68 -5.02
CA PRO A 202 9.21 21.45 -6.01
C PRO A 202 10.46 22.29 -5.79
N ALA A 203 10.35 23.54 -5.34
CA ALA A 203 11.48 24.40 -5.04
C ALA A 203 12.31 23.92 -3.83
N ASN A 204 11.73 23.13 -2.95
CA ASN A 204 12.41 22.58 -1.79
C ASN A 204 11.99 21.13 -1.56
N ARG A 205 12.59 20.18 -2.26
CA ARG A 205 12.31 18.74 -2.11
C ARG A 205 13.06 18.09 -0.95
N HIS A 206 14.02 18.79 -0.35
CA HIS A 206 14.78 18.27 0.78
C HIS A 206 14.20 18.76 2.10
N ALA A 207 13.66 17.84 2.87
CA ALA A 207 13.13 18.16 4.19
C ALA A 207 14.25 18.64 5.14
N SER A 208 14.07 19.82 5.71
CA SER A 208 14.89 20.31 6.82
C SER A 208 14.14 20.17 8.14
N TRP A 209 14.12 18.95 8.69
CA TRP A 209 13.39 18.67 9.93
C TRP A 209 13.87 19.50 11.12
N ALA A 210 15.13 19.91 11.14
CA ALA A 210 15.62 20.84 12.15
C ALA A 210 14.94 22.21 12.06
N ALA A 211 14.79 22.77 10.86
CA ALA A 211 14.11 24.03 10.64
C ALA A 211 12.58 23.91 10.90
N VAL A 212 11.97 22.78 10.53
CA VAL A 212 10.55 22.51 10.88
C VAL A 212 10.36 22.51 12.39
N LYS A 213 11.23 21.78 13.12
CA LYS A 213 11.19 21.74 14.59
C LYS A 213 11.36 23.14 15.20
N GLU A 214 12.33 23.91 14.72
CA GLU A 214 12.58 25.27 15.21
C GLU A 214 11.39 26.18 14.98
N THR A 215 10.80 26.16 13.78
CA THR A 215 9.62 26.97 13.43
C THR A 215 8.41 26.60 14.27
N ALA A 216 8.15 25.32 14.50
CA ALA A 216 7.04 24.86 15.35
C ALA A 216 7.32 25.15 16.84
N ALA A 217 8.54 24.95 17.31
CA ALA A 217 8.92 25.14 18.70
C ALA A 217 8.86 26.59 19.16
N GLN A 218 8.88 27.57 18.27
CA GLN A 218 8.76 28.99 18.60
C GLN A 218 7.45 29.29 19.39
N LEU A 219 6.37 28.59 19.11
CA LEU A 219 5.09 28.75 19.85
C LEU A 219 5.18 28.31 21.31
N PHE A 220 6.12 27.42 21.64
CA PHE A 220 6.29 26.83 22.98
C PHE A 220 7.42 27.43 23.78
N LEU A 221 7.97 28.55 23.33
CA LEU A 221 9.03 29.28 24.04
C LEU A 221 8.53 29.83 25.39
N GLY A 222 9.47 29.97 26.32
CA GLY A 222 9.17 30.58 27.61
C GLY A 222 8.69 32.04 27.51
N PRO A 223 8.16 32.60 28.60
CA PRO A 223 7.47 33.93 28.59
C PRO A 223 8.34 35.06 28.06
N GLU A 224 9.64 35.07 28.35
CA GLU A 224 10.55 36.13 27.91
C GLU A 224 10.87 36.03 26.39
N ALA A 225 11.25 34.83 25.91
CA ALA A 225 11.51 34.61 24.50
C ALA A 225 10.22 34.73 23.66
N GLY A 226 9.09 34.33 24.20
CA GLY A 226 7.77 34.54 23.61
C GLY A 226 7.43 36.02 23.44
N ARG A 227 7.69 36.85 24.44
CA ARG A 227 7.46 38.32 24.34
C ARG A 227 8.32 38.99 23.27
N ALA A 228 9.56 38.52 23.10
CA ALA A 228 10.46 39.05 22.08
C ALA A 228 9.94 38.81 20.64
N ILE A 229 9.29 37.64 20.39
CA ILE A 229 8.80 37.26 19.07
C ILE A 229 7.37 37.70 18.82
N PHE A 230 6.48 37.51 19.80
CA PHE A 230 5.02 37.70 19.65
C PHE A 230 4.52 39.06 20.20
N GLY A 231 5.38 39.82 20.87
CA GLY A 231 5.00 41.08 21.49
C GLY A 231 4.49 40.95 22.94
N SER A 232 4.31 42.08 23.59
CA SER A 232 3.94 42.18 25.01
C SER A 232 2.44 42.48 25.25
N THR A 233 1.66 42.70 24.21
CA THR A 233 0.24 43.03 24.31
C THR A 233 -0.60 41.88 24.87
N SER A 234 -1.74 42.17 25.47
CA SER A 234 -2.67 41.15 25.97
C SER A 234 -3.25 40.31 24.83
N ALA A 235 -3.51 40.93 23.68
CA ALA A 235 -4.00 40.23 22.47
C ALA A 235 -2.93 39.26 21.91
N ALA A 236 -1.67 39.68 21.85
CA ALA A 236 -0.57 38.81 21.41
C ALA A 236 -0.39 37.61 22.35
N ARG A 237 -0.53 37.80 23.66
CA ARG A 237 -0.49 36.70 24.65
C ARG A 237 -1.64 35.73 24.48
N HIS A 238 -2.86 36.23 24.29
CA HIS A 238 -4.04 35.39 24.05
C HIS A 238 -3.90 34.57 22.75
N ALA A 239 -3.51 35.20 21.65
CA ALA A 239 -3.25 34.53 20.38
C ALA A 239 -2.16 33.46 20.50
N LEU A 240 -1.09 33.70 21.27
CA LEU A 240 -0.05 32.71 21.53
C LEU A 240 -0.54 31.53 22.36
N ASP A 241 -1.38 31.80 23.39
CA ASP A 241 -1.94 30.74 24.24
C ASP A 241 -2.92 29.88 23.45
N GLU A 242 -3.71 30.43 22.54
CA GLU A 242 -4.53 29.68 21.60
C GLU A 242 -3.67 28.84 20.63
N ALA A 243 -2.66 29.46 20.05
CA ALA A 243 -1.74 28.79 19.12
C ALA A 243 -0.96 27.61 19.74
N ARG A 244 -0.71 27.64 21.04
CA ARG A 244 -0.05 26.52 21.78
C ARG A 244 -0.92 25.28 21.90
N HIS A 245 -2.23 25.39 21.74
CA HIS A 245 -3.17 24.28 21.77
C HIS A 245 -3.52 23.79 20.36
N ASP A 246 -2.90 24.35 19.32
CA ASP A 246 -3.10 23.88 17.95
C ASP A 246 -2.60 22.46 17.77
N ALA A 247 -3.53 21.54 17.53
CA ALA A 247 -3.25 20.13 17.37
C ALA A 247 -2.35 19.82 16.15
N TYR A 248 -2.49 20.61 15.07
CA TYR A 248 -1.68 20.42 13.88
C TYR A 248 -0.21 20.78 14.15
N THR A 249 0.06 21.92 14.76
CA THR A 249 1.43 22.33 15.11
C THR A 249 2.09 21.36 16.08
N LEU A 250 1.35 20.86 17.09
CA LEU A 250 1.82 19.83 18.01
C LEU A 250 2.18 18.55 17.27
N ALA A 251 1.32 18.11 16.35
CA ALA A 251 1.54 16.90 15.56
C ALA A 251 2.74 17.04 14.61
N VAL A 252 2.89 18.18 13.93
CA VAL A 252 4.06 18.45 13.07
C VAL A 252 5.35 18.49 13.88
N LEU A 253 5.32 19.10 15.07
CA LEU A 253 6.48 19.11 15.97
C LEU A 253 6.84 17.68 16.43
N GLY A 254 5.86 16.88 16.79
CA GLY A 254 6.03 15.45 17.11
C GLY A 254 6.66 14.68 15.94
N TRP A 255 6.13 14.89 14.75
CA TRP A 255 6.67 14.28 13.53
C TRP A 255 8.12 14.72 13.23
N ALA A 256 8.44 16.00 13.43
CA ALA A 256 9.80 16.50 13.25
C ALA A 256 10.79 15.85 14.25
N TYR A 257 10.38 15.63 15.51
CA TYR A 257 11.20 14.88 16.48
C TYR A 257 11.39 13.43 16.06
N TYR A 258 10.38 12.76 15.54
CA TYR A 258 10.46 11.40 15.00
C TYR A 258 11.49 11.34 13.85
N GLN A 259 11.39 12.22 12.87
CA GLN A 259 12.29 12.26 11.73
C GLN A 259 13.75 12.55 12.13
N LEU A 260 13.97 13.49 13.05
CA LEU A 260 15.29 13.79 13.58
C LEU A 260 15.87 12.59 14.35
N ALA A 261 15.02 11.86 15.09
CA ALA A 261 15.45 10.65 15.80
C ALA A 261 15.86 9.53 14.84
N LEU A 262 15.19 9.38 13.69
CA LEU A 262 15.58 8.42 12.65
C LEU A 262 16.96 8.75 12.05
N HIS A 263 17.27 10.03 11.87
CA HIS A 263 18.51 10.52 11.26
C HIS A 263 19.59 10.86 12.27
N THR A 264 19.48 10.38 13.53
CA THR A 264 20.52 10.61 14.55
C THR A 264 21.85 10.02 14.08
N PRO A 265 22.93 10.82 14.03
CA PRO A 265 24.22 10.37 13.52
C PRO A 265 24.81 9.23 14.37
N PRO A 266 25.63 8.34 13.78
CA PRO A 266 26.25 7.24 14.50
C PRO A 266 27.19 7.77 15.59
N GLY A 267 27.04 7.25 16.81
CA GLY A 267 27.83 7.64 17.97
C GLY A 267 27.54 6.78 19.19
N ALA A 268 28.35 6.89 20.23
CA ALA A 268 28.22 6.06 21.43
C ALA A 268 26.84 6.15 22.11
N ASN A 269 26.18 7.31 22.01
CA ASN A 269 24.87 7.58 22.64
C ASN A 269 23.71 7.57 21.64
N GLN A 270 23.95 7.20 20.37
CA GLN A 270 22.94 7.27 19.31
C GLN A 270 21.63 6.60 19.70
N ARG A 271 21.69 5.40 20.29
CA ARG A 271 20.50 4.63 20.67
C ARG A 271 19.68 5.34 21.74
N ALA A 272 20.33 5.92 22.74
CA ALA A 272 19.66 6.66 23.81
C ALA A 272 19.07 7.99 23.32
N GLU A 273 19.77 8.71 22.45
CA GLU A 273 19.29 9.97 21.85
C GLU A 273 18.11 9.71 20.92
N ARG A 274 18.18 8.66 20.10
CA ARG A 274 17.05 8.22 19.25
C ARG A 274 15.83 7.90 20.11
N ALA A 275 15.99 7.10 21.17
CA ALA A 275 14.89 6.76 22.06
C ALA A 275 14.26 7.99 22.74
N LYS A 276 15.07 8.95 23.21
CA LYS A 276 14.56 10.23 23.74
C LYS A 276 13.74 11.00 22.70
N GLY A 277 14.23 11.05 21.46
CA GLY A 277 13.51 11.68 20.35
C GLY A 277 12.16 11.01 20.08
N MET A 278 12.11 9.68 20.08
CA MET A 278 10.90 8.90 19.86
C MET A 278 9.85 9.10 20.98
N VAL A 279 10.29 9.06 22.25
CA VAL A 279 9.41 9.34 23.40
C VAL A 279 8.85 10.78 23.32
N ARG A 280 9.72 11.75 22.94
CA ARG A 280 9.26 13.13 22.79
C ARG A 280 8.26 13.30 21.65
N ALA A 281 8.45 12.58 20.55
CA ALA A 281 7.52 12.55 19.43
C ALA A 281 6.15 12.00 19.87
N ALA A 282 6.13 10.87 20.59
CA ALA A 282 4.91 10.28 21.10
C ALA A 282 4.15 11.21 22.06
N ASP A 283 4.86 11.84 23.00
CA ASP A 283 4.32 12.83 23.94
C ASP A 283 3.59 14.00 23.22
N LEU A 284 4.18 14.50 22.15
CA LEU A 284 3.62 15.62 21.39
C LEU A 284 2.41 15.19 20.55
N LEU A 285 2.47 14.00 19.94
CA LEU A 285 1.34 13.45 19.20
C LEU A 285 0.15 13.11 20.12
N ASP A 286 0.42 12.60 21.33
CA ASP A 286 -0.63 12.37 22.34
C ASP A 286 -1.26 13.68 22.80
N LYS A 287 -0.47 14.73 23.01
CA LYS A 287 -0.98 16.08 23.32
C LYS A 287 -1.81 16.65 22.17
N ALA A 288 -1.42 16.42 20.93
CA ALA A 288 -2.20 16.82 19.77
C ALA A 288 -3.57 16.12 19.74
N LEU A 289 -3.64 14.83 20.06
CA LEU A 289 -4.89 14.07 20.17
C LEU A 289 -5.72 14.50 21.40
N ALA A 290 -5.07 14.88 22.49
CA ALA A 290 -5.76 15.42 23.66
C ALA A 290 -6.42 16.78 23.35
N ALA A 291 -5.75 17.62 22.56
CA ALA A 291 -6.29 18.89 22.09
C ALA A 291 -7.42 18.71 21.06
N HIS A 292 -7.21 17.81 20.09
CA HIS A 292 -8.18 17.50 19.04
C HIS A 292 -8.27 15.99 18.78
N PRO A 293 -9.24 15.28 19.38
CA PRO A 293 -9.35 13.81 19.29
C PRO A 293 -9.54 13.25 17.87
N GLN A 294 -9.96 14.09 16.92
CA GLN A 294 -10.17 13.71 15.51
C GLN A 294 -8.98 14.09 14.62
N CYS A 295 -7.82 14.47 15.21
CA CYS A 295 -6.63 14.78 14.43
C CYS A 295 -6.03 13.50 13.82
N ALA A 296 -6.45 13.18 12.58
CA ALA A 296 -6.00 11.99 11.85
C ALA A 296 -4.48 11.95 11.65
N PHE A 297 -3.84 13.12 11.47
CA PHE A 297 -2.40 13.21 11.28
C PHE A 297 -1.63 12.80 12.55
N ALA A 298 -2.09 13.22 13.73
CA ALA A 298 -1.48 12.81 14.98
C ALA A 298 -1.68 11.31 15.29
N ALA A 299 -2.88 10.80 15.01
CA ALA A 299 -3.18 9.38 15.16
C ALA A 299 -2.34 8.51 14.21
N GLN A 300 -2.13 8.96 12.97
CA GLN A 300 -1.26 8.28 12.02
C GLN A 300 0.20 8.28 12.50
N GLY A 301 0.69 9.40 13.01
CA GLY A 301 2.05 9.51 13.57
C GLY A 301 2.27 8.54 14.75
N LEU A 302 1.32 8.43 15.67
CA LEU A 302 1.37 7.45 16.78
C LEU A 302 1.34 6.01 16.28
N ALA A 303 0.49 5.70 15.29
CA ALA A 303 0.43 4.37 14.71
C ALA A 303 1.76 3.97 14.03
N ILE A 304 2.45 4.92 13.38
CA ILE A 304 3.79 4.70 12.80
C ILE A 304 4.81 4.42 13.91
N LEU A 305 4.81 5.22 14.98
CA LEU A 305 5.71 5.01 16.13
C LEU A 305 5.50 3.64 16.79
N LEU A 306 4.25 3.18 16.88
CA LEU A 306 3.92 1.84 17.38
C LEU A 306 4.44 0.76 16.43
N ALA A 307 4.20 0.89 15.13
CA ALA A 307 4.65 -0.08 14.13
C ALA A 307 6.18 -0.26 14.13
N ASP A 308 6.92 0.82 14.34
CA ASP A 308 8.39 0.80 14.44
C ASP A 308 8.91 0.22 15.76
N ASP A 309 8.03 -0.13 16.70
CA ASP A 309 8.39 -0.48 18.09
C ASP A 309 9.31 0.58 18.74
N ALA A 310 9.10 1.83 18.34
CA ALA A 310 9.98 2.96 18.66
C ALA A 310 9.93 3.36 20.13
N LEU A 311 8.87 2.95 20.84
CA LEU A 311 8.63 3.23 22.26
C LEU A 311 9.18 2.15 23.19
N SER A 312 9.84 1.14 22.63
CA SER A 312 10.46 0.07 23.44
C SER A 312 11.73 0.57 24.14
N ASP A 313 12.04 -0.07 25.27
CA ASP A 313 13.28 0.20 26.00
C ASP A 313 14.48 -0.07 25.07
N PRO A 314 15.34 0.92 24.83
CA PRO A 314 16.51 0.77 23.98
C PRO A 314 17.54 -0.21 24.53
N ALA A 315 17.50 -0.53 25.84
CA ALA A 315 18.36 -1.52 26.47
C ALA A 315 17.84 -2.94 26.32
N ALA A 316 16.53 -3.12 26.02
CA ALA A 316 15.96 -4.44 25.85
C ALA A 316 16.43 -5.10 24.55
N PRO A 317 16.68 -6.43 24.55
CA PRO A 317 16.99 -7.15 23.32
C PRO A 317 15.79 -7.06 22.33
N ALA A 318 16.10 -7.00 21.04
CA ALA A 318 15.09 -6.98 19.99
C ALA A 318 14.24 -8.26 20.07
N ASN A 319 12.96 -8.12 20.40
CA ASN A 319 12.02 -9.24 20.47
C ASN A 319 11.09 -9.19 19.25
N PRO A 320 11.18 -10.16 18.32
CA PRO A 320 10.34 -10.20 17.13
C PRO A 320 8.85 -10.36 17.45
N GLU A 321 8.47 -11.08 18.53
CA GLU A 321 7.07 -11.25 18.92
C GLU A 321 6.46 -9.93 19.40
N ARG A 322 7.23 -9.16 20.18
CA ARG A 322 6.81 -7.83 20.62
C ARG A 322 6.63 -6.88 19.44
N ARG A 323 7.54 -6.92 18.47
CA ARG A 323 7.45 -6.11 17.27
C ARG A 323 6.22 -6.47 16.42
N ARG A 324 5.89 -7.76 16.32
CA ARG A 324 4.66 -8.22 15.65
C ARG A 324 3.40 -7.77 16.39
N ALA A 325 3.39 -7.83 17.72
CA ALA A 325 2.27 -7.35 18.51
C ALA A 325 2.07 -5.82 18.38
N ALA A 326 3.16 -5.05 18.40
CA ALA A 326 3.11 -3.61 18.18
C ALA A 326 2.59 -3.24 16.76
N ALA A 327 3.00 -4.00 15.75
CA ALA A 327 2.48 -3.86 14.40
C ALA A 327 0.98 -4.21 14.31
N GLU A 328 0.48 -5.18 15.10
CA GLU A 328 -0.94 -5.51 15.16
C GLU A 328 -1.78 -4.37 15.74
N GLU A 329 -1.30 -3.76 16.83
CA GLU A 329 -1.94 -2.56 17.39
C GLU A 329 -1.95 -1.40 16.37
N ALA A 330 -0.84 -1.19 15.65
CA ALA A 330 -0.75 -0.19 14.60
C ALA A 330 -1.74 -0.46 13.45
N ILE A 331 -1.87 -1.71 12.99
CA ILE A 331 -2.84 -2.11 11.96
C ILE A 331 -4.26 -1.80 12.39
N ALA A 332 -4.61 -2.05 13.66
CA ALA A 332 -5.93 -1.73 14.18
C ALA A 332 -6.21 -0.21 14.17
N LEU A 333 -5.19 0.61 14.46
CA LEU A 333 -5.29 2.07 14.39
C LEU A 333 -5.40 2.57 12.93
N PHE A 334 -4.57 2.05 12.02
CA PHE A 334 -4.65 2.40 10.60
C PHE A 334 -5.99 1.97 9.97
N GLY A 335 -6.57 0.84 10.41
CA GLY A 335 -7.90 0.41 10.00
C GLY A 335 -8.97 1.45 10.33
N LYS A 336 -8.92 2.04 11.53
CA LYS A 336 -9.82 3.13 11.94
C LYS A 336 -9.53 4.44 11.20
N LEU A 337 -8.25 4.74 10.99
CA LEU A 337 -7.84 5.93 10.24
C LEU A 337 -8.34 5.92 8.81
N ARG A 338 -8.36 4.75 8.16
CA ARG A 338 -8.89 4.58 6.80
C ARG A 338 -10.36 4.99 6.66
N GLU A 339 -11.17 4.85 7.73
CA GLU A 339 -12.57 5.26 7.73
C GLU A 339 -12.73 6.80 7.74
N VAL A 340 -11.75 7.51 8.29
CA VAL A 340 -11.77 8.98 8.43
C VAL A 340 -10.95 9.66 7.34
N ARG A 341 -9.85 9.04 6.95
CA ARG A 341 -8.88 9.57 6.00
C ARG A 341 -8.53 8.54 4.94
N ASP A 342 -9.12 8.70 3.78
CA ASP A 342 -8.93 7.81 2.64
C ASP A 342 -7.87 8.41 1.70
N ASP A 343 -6.59 8.22 2.04
CA ASP A 343 -5.45 8.66 1.23
C ASP A 343 -4.34 7.59 1.08
N ALA A 344 -3.46 7.81 0.11
CA ALA A 344 -2.36 6.88 -0.18
C ALA A 344 -1.47 6.59 1.04
N SER A 345 -1.24 7.59 1.90
CA SER A 345 -0.32 7.45 3.04
C SER A 345 -0.79 6.41 4.05
N VAL A 346 -2.11 6.30 4.28
CA VAL A 346 -2.70 5.32 5.19
C VAL A 346 -2.51 3.90 4.64
N TYR A 347 -2.75 3.69 3.33
CA TYR A 347 -2.54 2.37 2.71
C TYR A 347 -1.06 1.97 2.66
N ILE A 348 -0.15 2.92 2.40
CA ILE A 348 1.29 2.66 2.45
C ILE A 348 1.71 2.24 3.87
N CYS A 349 1.24 2.95 4.91
CA CYS A 349 1.54 2.60 6.29
C CYS A 349 0.96 1.23 6.69
N LEU A 350 -0.27 0.90 6.24
CA LEU A 350 -0.84 -0.44 6.40
C LEU A 350 0.05 -1.51 5.73
N GLY A 351 0.48 -1.26 4.50
CA GLY A 351 1.41 -2.16 3.79
C GLY A 351 2.69 -2.40 4.58
N HIS A 352 3.31 -1.34 5.13
CA HIS A 352 4.51 -1.48 5.97
C HIS A 352 4.25 -2.28 7.25
N ALA A 353 3.12 -2.07 7.91
CA ALA A 353 2.75 -2.81 9.11
C ALA A 353 2.49 -4.31 8.80
N PHE A 354 1.87 -4.63 7.67
CA PHE A 354 1.72 -6.00 7.20
C PHE A 354 3.07 -6.65 6.83
N MET A 355 4.01 -5.88 6.25
CA MET A 355 5.38 -6.36 6.00
C MET A 355 6.10 -6.75 7.29
N ILE A 356 5.92 -5.99 8.38
CA ILE A 356 6.50 -6.32 9.69
C ILE A 356 5.91 -7.62 10.26
N ARG A 357 4.64 -7.89 10.00
CA ARG A 357 3.98 -9.13 10.41
C ARG A 357 4.24 -10.32 9.48
N GLU A 358 4.95 -10.10 8.37
CA GLU A 358 5.19 -11.10 7.32
C GLU A 358 3.90 -11.55 6.59
N GLU A 359 2.84 -10.73 6.63
CA GLU A 359 1.58 -10.91 5.89
C GLU A 359 1.71 -10.30 4.49
N LEU A 360 2.54 -10.93 3.65
CA LEU A 360 3.02 -10.35 2.39
C LEU A 360 1.91 -10.08 1.39
N GLU A 361 0.93 -10.97 1.25
CA GLU A 361 -0.22 -10.79 0.36
C GLU A 361 -1.08 -9.57 0.73
N ARG A 362 -1.30 -9.35 2.04
CA ARG A 362 -2.01 -8.17 2.51
C ARG A 362 -1.22 -6.89 2.30
N ALA A 363 0.11 -6.97 2.44
CA ALA A 363 0.99 -5.85 2.15
C ALA A 363 0.91 -5.46 0.66
N LEU A 364 0.94 -6.45 -0.25
CA LEU A 364 0.77 -6.24 -1.69
C LEU A 364 -0.56 -5.56 -2.00
N ASN A 365 -1.67 -6.11 -1.51
CA ASN A 365 -2.99 -5.52 -1.71
C ASN A 365 -3.07 -4.06 -1.23
N ALA A 366 -2.44 -3.74 -0.09
CA ALA A 366 -2.43 -2.37 0.43
C ALA A 366 -1.62 -1.42 -0.46
N TYR A 367 -0.44 -1.84 -0.94
CA TYR A 367 0.37 -1.04 -1.85
C TYR A 367 -0.27 -0.89 -3.23
N GLU A 368 -0.90 -1.94 -3.77
CA GLU A 368 -1.65 -1.86 -5.03
C GLU A 368 -2.81 -0.87 -4.94
N LEU A 369 -3.57 -0.89 -3.84
CA LEU A 369 -4.63 0.08 -3.61
C LEU A 369 -4.08 1.50 -3.56
N ALA A 370 -2.93 1.72 -2.88
CA ALA A 370 -2.27 3.01 -2.85
C ALA A 370 -1.83 3.46 -4.26
N LEU A 371 -1.31 2.54 -5.06
CA LEU A 371 -0.84 2.84 -6.41
C LEU A 371 -1.98 3.16 -7.37
N ARG A 372 -3.00 2.27 -7.44
CA ARG A 372 -4.13 2.40 -8.39
C ARG A 372 -5.04 3.57 -8.06
N ARG A 373 -5.33 3.78 -6.78
CA ARG A 373 -6.32 4.78 -6.38
C ARG A 373 -5.75 6.20 -6.29
N TYR A 374 -4.47 6.34 -5.94
CA TYR A 374 -3.86 7.65 -5.65
C TYR A 374 -2.57 7.95 -6.40
N GLY A 375 -1.93 6.96 -6.99
CA GLY A 375 -0.58 7.07 -7.58
C GLY A 375 -0.56 7.18 -9.09
N ASN A 376 -1.72 7.26 -9.77
CA ASN A 376 -1.82 7.22 -11.24
C ASN A 376 -0.97 6.08 -11.85
N GLU A 377 -0.85 4.96 -11.15
CA GLU A 377 -0.09 3.75 -11.52
C GLU A 377 1.42 3.98 -11.76
N ARG A 378 1.95 5.16 -11.44
CA ARG A 378 3.35 5.56 -11.73
C ARG A 378 4.11 6.18 -10.57
N SER A 379 3.66 6.01 -9.32
CA SER A 379 4.43 6.50 -8.18
C SER A 379 5.69 5.65 -7.97
N PRO A 380 6.92 6.18 -8.19
CA PRO A 380 8.13 5.38 -8.10
C PRO A 380 8.39 4.85 -6.69
N MET A 381 7.95 5.57 -5.67
CA MET A 381 8.08 5.15 -4.29
C MET A 381 7.19 3.93 -3.97
N VAL A 382 5.93 3.96 -4.41
CA VAL A 382 5.00 2.84 -4.17
C VAL A 382 5.40 1.61 -4.98
N LEU A 383 5.88 1.79 -6.23
CA LEU A 383 6.42 0.72 -7.06
C LEU A 383 7.61 0.02 -6.38
N GLN A 384 8.50 0.76 -5.71
CA GLN A 384 9.60 0.18 -4.94
C GLN A 384 9.09 -0.63 -3.74
N TYR A 385 8.02 -0.19 -3.06
CA TYR A 385 7.42 -0.95 -1.95
C TYR A 385 6.74 -2.23 -2.43
N LEU A 386 6.01 -2.17 -3.56
CA LEU A 386 5.44 -3.35 -4.21
C LEU A 386 6.52 -4.35 -4.57
N ALA A 387 7.55 -3.92 -5.29
CA ALA A 387 8.66 -4.77 -5.68
C ALA A 387 9.35 -5.44 -4.48
N ARG A 388 9.47 -4.73 -3.35
CA ARG A 388 10.03 -5.30 -2.12
C ARG A 388 9.13 -6.39 -1.54
N ALA A 389 7.82 -6.20 -1.56
CA ALA A 389 6.85 -7.17 -1.04
C ALA A 389 6.77 -8.40 -1.94
N GLU A 390 6.71 -8.23 -3.27
CA GLU A 390 6.75 -9.30 -4.26
C GLU A 390 8.06 -10.10 -4.18
N TYR A 391 9.18 -9.41 -4.04
CA TYR A 391 10.47 -10.06 -3.85
C TYR A 391 10.50 -10.93 -2.58
N ALA A 392 9.96 -10.42 -1.47
CA ALA A 392 9.86 -11.19 -0.23
C ALA A 392 8.94 -12.41 -0.38
N LEU A 393 7.81 -12.25 -1.07
CA LEU A 393 6.87 -13.33 -1.36
C LEU A 393 7.49 -14.37 -2.30
N GLY A 394 8.09 -13.94 -3.40
CA GLY A 394 8.74 -14.81 -4.38
C GLY A 394 9.87 -15.64 -3.77
N LEU A 395 10.65 -15.09 -2.83
CA LEU A 395 11.66 -15.85 -2.09
C LEU A 395 11.03 -16.85 -1.12
N LYS A 396 9.94 -16.51 -0.47
CA LYS A 396 9.25 -17.37 0.50
C LYS A 396 8.59 -18.57 -0.19
N GLU A 397 7.92 -18.34 -1.30
CA GLU A 397 7.21 -19.36 -2.08
C GLU A 397 8.09 -20.04 -3.13
N ARG A 398 9.28 -19.49 -3.36
CA ARG A 398 10.21 -19.91 -4.43
C ARG A 398 9.58 -19.79 -5.82
N ASP A 399 8.80 -18.74 -6.02
CA ASP A 399 8.14 -18.44 -7.29
C ASP A 399 8.90 -17.38 -8.09
N LEU A 400 9.31 -17.76 -9.31
CA LEU A 400 10.02 -16.85 -10.20
C LEU A 400 9.11 -15.77 -10.80
N ALA A 401 7.83 -16.05 -10.99
CA ALA A 401 6.90 -15.08 -11.56
C ALA A 401 6.75 -13.85 -10.65
N GLN A 402 6.67 -14.04 -9.33
CA GLN A 402 6.66 -12.95 -8.36
C GLN A 402 7.96 -12.12 -8.40
N LEU A 403 9.10 -12.78 -8.57
CA LEU A 403 10.39 -12.08 -8.71
C LEU A 403 10.50 -11.30 -10.02
N GLN A 404 9.88 -11.79 -11.08
CA GLN A 404 9.78 -11.08 -12.36
C GLN A 404 8.95 -9.83 -12.23
N HIS A 405 7.74 -9.90 -11.63
CA HIS A 405 6.90 -8.73 -11.38
C HIS A 405 7.62 -7.68 -10.53
N ALA A 406 8.37 -8.12 -9.49
CA ALA A 406 9.19 -7.22 -8.69
C ALA A 406 10.23 -6.46 -9.53
N LEU A 407 10.90 -7.13 -10.47
CA LEU A 407 11.85 -6.49 -11.39
C LEU A 407 11.15 -5.53 -12.36
N GLU A 408 9.99 -5.89 -12.89
CA GLU A 408 9.19 -5.04 -13.78
C GLU A 408 8.74 -3.74 -13.08
N HIS A 409 8.29 -3.82 -11.82
CA HIS A 409 7.96 -2.66 -11.02
C HIS A 409 9.16 -1.77 -10.73
N LEU A 410 10.34 -2.34 -10.44
CA LEU A 410 11.57 -1.56 -10.27
C LEU A 410 12.03 -0.93 -11.59
N HIS A 411 11.88 -1.63 -12.71
CA HIS A 411 12.18 -1.09 -14.04
C HIS A 411 11.32 0.15 -14.32
N THR A 412 10.02 0.04 -14.12
CA THR A 412 9.07 1.17 -14.25
C THR A 412 9.41 2.32 -13.30
N ALA A 413 9.75 2.02 -12.05
CA ALA A 413 10.16 3.04 -11.09
C ALA A 413 11.43 3.78 -11.54
N ARG A 414 12.43 3.05 -12.06
CA ARG A 414 13.67 3.63 -12.61
C ARG A 414 13.39 4.52 -13.82
N GLU A 415 12.54 4.11 -14.74
CA GLU A 415 12.16 4.89 -15.91
C GLU A 415 11.49 6.20 -15.51
N VAL A 416 10.52 6.15 -14.60
CA VAL A 416 9.84 7.35 -14.10
C VAL A 416 10.84 8.29 -13.43
N LEU A 417 11.70 7.78 -12.54
CA LEU A 417 12.71 8.58 -11.88
C LEU A 417 13.66 9.23 -12.91
N SER A 418 14.13 8.47 -13.90
CA SER A 418 15.03 8.95 -14.93
C SER A 418 14.38 10.02 -15.83
N SER A 419 13.09 9.89 -16.13
CA SER A 419 12.34 10.88 -16.92
C SER A 419 12.16 12.23 -16.22
N LEU A 420 12.18 12.21 -14.89
CA LEU A 420 12.05 13.41 -14.06
C LEU A 420 13.37 14.14 -13.78
N VAL A 421 14.51 13.55 -14.15
CA VAL A 421 15.83 14.17 -13.98
C VAL A 421 16.05 15.20 -15.08
N PRO A 422 16.36 16.47 -14.74
CA PRO A 422 16.69 17.49 -15.75
C PRO A 422 18.02 17.18 -16.43
N PRO A 423 18.19 17.52 -17.71
CA PRO A 423 19.43 17.26 -18.45
C PRO A 423 20.66 18.00 -17.88
N SER A 424 20.44 19.16 -17.26
CA SER A 424 21.50 19.92 -16.59
C SER A 424 21.67 19.47 -15.15
N GLY A 425 22.86 18.98 -14.76
CA GLY A 425 23.17 18.53 -13.41
C GLY A 425 22.64 17.13 -13.06
N ALA A 426 22.42 16.29 -14.07
CA ALA A 426 21.86 14.94 -13.91
C ALA A 426 22.63 14.09 -12.89
N ASP A 427 23.93 14.23 -12.79
CA ASP A 427 24.77 13.36 -11.96
C ASP A 427 24.59 13.55 -10.45
N THR A 428 24.28 14.75 -10.00
CA THR A 428 24.11 15.08 -8.58
C THR A 428 22.65 15.26 -8.16
N HIS A 429 21.72 15.10 -9.11
CA HIS A 429 20.31 15.28 -8.84
C HIS A 429 19.78 14.15 -7.93
N PRO A 430 19.00 14.44 -6.88
CA PRO A 430 18.52 13.42 -5.94
C PRO A 430 17.75 12.28 -6.60
N LEU A 431 16.92 12.58 -7.61
CA LEU A 431 16.18 11.55 -8.34
C LEU A 431 17.10 10.64 -9.18
N ALA A 432 18.22 11.16 -9.67
CA ALA A 432 19.24 10.36 -10.35
C ALA A 432 19.97 9.42 -9.38
N ILE A 433 20.24 9.91 -8.17
CA ILE A 433 20.80 9.08 -7.10
C ILE A 433 19.82 7.97 -6.74
N GLU A 434 18.54 8.29 -6.61
CA GLU A 434 17.48 7.29 -6.33
C GLU A 434 17.35 6.29 -7.48
N ALA A 435 17.34 6.73 -8.74
CA ALA A 435 17.31 5.84 -9.92
C ALA A 435 18.50 4.86 -9.94
N ARG A 436 19.69 5.32 -9.57
CA ARG A 436 20.89 4.46 -9.42
C ARG A 436 20.72 3.46 -8.29
N GLN A 437 20.12 3.87 -7.17
CA GLN A 437 19.80 2.98 -6.06
C GLN A 437 18.82 1.88 -6.48
N VAL A 438 17.79 2.23 -7.24
CA VAL A 438 16.82 1.26 -7.82
C VAL A 438 17.55 0.27 -8.73
N THR A 439 18.47 0.75 -9.58
CA THR A 439 19.28 -0.12 -10.46
C THR A 439 20.12 -1.12 -9.67
N TYR A 440 20.73 -0.68 -8.56
CA TYR A 440 21.44 -1.59 -7.66
C TYR A 440 20.51 -2.63 -7.04
N ASN A 441 19.32 -2.23 -6.58
CA ASN A 441 18.34 -3.16 -6.01
C ASN A 441 17.88 -4.20 -7.05
N MET A 442 17.66 -3.80 -8.30
CA MET A 442 17.35 -4.72 -9.41
C MET A 442 18.45 -5.76 -9.57
N ALA A 443 19.71 -5.34 -9.57
CA ALA A 443 20.85 -6.25 -9.69
C ALA A 443 20.91 -7.27 -8.54
N VAL A 444 20.68 -6.82 -7.31
CA VAL A 444 20.63 -7.70 -6.13
C VAL A 444 19.47 -8.70 -6.23
N MET A 445 18.31 -8.27 -6.68
CA MET A 445 17.14 -9.14 -6.87
C MET A 445 17.38 -10.19 -7.96
N ALA A 446 17.93 -9.78 -9.10
CA ALA A 446 18.28 -10.70 -10.20
C ALA A 446 19.29 -11.77 -9.76
N GLN A 447 20.35 -11.37 -9.05
CA GLN A 447 21.34 -12.31 -8.50
C GLN A 447 20.71 -13.30 -7.51
N LYS A 448 19.81 -12.82 -6.66
CA LYS A 448 19.13 -13.66 -5.67
C LYS A 448 18.13 -14.61 -6.32
N ALA A 449 17.42 -14.17 -7.37
CA ALA A 449 16.53 -15.01 -8.15
C ALA A 449 17.28 -16.18 -8.78
N LEU A 450 18.43 -15.91 -9.43
CA LEU A 450 19.25 -16.96 -10.02
C LEU A 450 19.82 -17.91 -8.96
N GLN A 451 20.27 -17.38 -7.81
CA GLN A 451 20.73 -18.21 -6.71
C GLN A 451 19.61 -19.14 -6.22
N MET A 452 18.40 -18.62 -6.04
CA MET A 452 17.24 -19.42 -5.63
C MET A 452 16.96 -20.55 -6.60
N LEU A 453 17.02 -20.28 -7.93
CA LEU A 453 16.82 -21.32 -8.94
C LEU A 453 17.89 -22.40 -8.88
N TYR A 454 19.15 -22.07 -8.57
CA TYR A 454 20.21 -23.06 -8.38
C TYR A 454 19.98 -23.97 -7.16
N GLU A 455 19.33 -23.45 -6.13
CA GLU A 455 18.98 -24.18 -4.91
C GLU A 455 17.73 -25.08 -5.08
N LEU A 456 16.97 -24.93 -6.16
CA LEU A 456 15.79 -25.77 -6.42
C LEU A 456 16.23 -27.21 -6.79
N PRO A 457 15.44 -28.24 -6.43
CA PRO A 457 15.66 -29.60 -6.89
C PRO A 457 15.47 -29.70 -8.42
N ALA A 458 16.17 -30.66 -9.06
CA ALA A 458 16.13 -30.82 -10.51
C ALA A 458 14.71 -30.98 -11.09
N THR A 459 13.79 -31.59 -10.33
CA THR A 459 12.38 -31.77 -10.69
C THR A 459 11.58 -30.46 -10.84
N ARG A 460 12.06 -29.37 -10.23
CA ARG A 460 11.41 -28.05 -10.29
C ARG A 460 12.19 -27.03 -11.11
N LYS A 461 13.36 -27.40 -11.65
CA LYS A 461 14.16 -26.50 -12.48
C LYS A 461 13.62 -26.49 -13.91
N SER A 462 13.15 -25.34 -14.36
CA SER A 462 12.81 -25.12 -15.77
C SER A 462 13.98 -24.48 -16.49
N VAL A 463 14.30 -25.00 -17.67
CA VAL A 463 15.36 -24.44 -18.54
C VAL A 463 15.05 -23.01 -18.92
N THR A 464 13.79 -22.71 -19.29
CA THR A 464 13.36 -21.37 -19.67
C THR A 464 13.52 -20.37 -18.52
N GLN A 465 13.18 -20.77 -17.28
CA GLN A 465 13.34 -19.93 -16.10
C GLN A 465 14.81 -19.66 -15.78
N LEU A 466 15.67 -20.65 -15.94
CA LEU A 466 17.13 -20.49 -15.78
C LEU A 466 17.70 -19.53 -16.81
N GLU A 467 17.35 -19.70 -18.10
CA GLU A 467 17.79 -18.82 -19.19
C GLU A 467 17.35 -17.37 -18.95
N THR A 468 16.09 -17.16 -18.54
CA THR A 468 15.58 -15.83 -18.21
C THR A 468 16.34 -15.20 -17.04
N ALA A 469 16.54 -15.93 -15.95
CA ALA A 469 17.24 -15.41 -14.77
C ALA A 469 18.74 -15.15 -15.04
N ILE A 470 19.39 -15.97 -15.88
CA ILE A 470 20.76 -15.71 -16.34
C ILE A 470 20.83 -14.43 -17.16
N GLY A 471 19.82 -14.21 -18.04
CA GLY A 471 19.69 -12.95 -18.79
C GLY A 471 19.59 -11.74 -17.87
N TRP A 472 18.75 -11.79 -16.83
CA TRP A 472 18.64 -10.71 -15.84
C TRP A 472 19.95 -10.42 -15.11
N VAL A 473 20.72 -11.46 -14.73
CA VAL A 473 22.01 -11.27 -14.06
C VAL A 473 23.04 -10.67 -15.00
N THR A 474 23.02 -11.04 -16.29
CA THR A 474 23.94 -10.51 -17.31
C THR A 474 23.66 -9.02 -17.55
N GLU A 475 22.39 -8.64 -17.74
CA GLU A 475 21.96 -7.25 -17.88
C GLU A 475 22.29 -6.44 -16.62
N ALA A 476 22.02 -7.02 -15.45
CA ALA A 476 22.33 -6.39 -14.17
C ALA A 476 23.83 -6.13 -14.00
N GLN A 477 24.69 -7.03 -14.50
CA GLN A 477 26.14 -6.87 -14.44
C GLN A 477 26.62 -5.72 -15.33
N GLU A 478 26.06 -5.56 -16.52
CA GLU A 478 26.34 -4.42 -17.39
C GLU A 478 25.92 -3.08 -16.73
N ALA A 479 24.77 -3.08 -16.03
CA ALA A 479 24.28 -1.94 -15.30
C ALA A 479 25.07 -1.61 -14.02
N LEU A 480 25.73 -2.58 -13.38
CA LEU A 480 26.54 -2.37 -12.19
C LEU A 480 27.89 -1.68 -12.48
N ARG A 481 28.45 -1.84 -13.68
CA ARG A 481 29.74 -1.22 -14.03
C ARG A 481 29.72 0.33 -13.95
N PRO A 482 28.78 1.03 -14.61
CA PRO A 482 28.67 2.49 -14.44
C PRO A 482 28.29 2.91 -13.03
N LEU A 483 27.60 2.05 -12.24
CA LEU A 483 27.32 2.31 -10.85
C LEU A 483 28.57 2.27 -9.98
N GLN A 484 29.55 1.43 -10.29
CA GLN A 484 30.84 1.39 -9.60
C GLN A 484 31.57 2.73 -9.74
N ASP A 485 31.60 3.29 -10.97
CA ASP A 485 32.19 4.60 -11.23
C ASP A 485 31.45 5.73 -10.51
N ALA A 486 30.11 5.66 -10.48
CA ALA A 486 29.28 6.61 -9.74
C ALA A 486 29.50 6.52 -8.22
N ALA A 487 29.68 5.31 -7.68
CA ALA A 487 29.98 5.10 -6.26
C ALA A 487 31.37 5.66 -5.88
N GLN A 488 32.39 5.49 -6.75
CA GLN A 488 33.72 6.07 -6.55
C GLN A 488 33.68 7.61 -6.50
N ARG A 489 32.76 8.21 -7.27
CA ARG A 489 32.53 9.66 -7.28
C ARG A 489 31.63 10.16 -6.14
N GLY A 490 31.19 9.26 -5.24
CA GLY A 490 30.30 9.61 -4.13
C GLY A 490 28.87 9.97 -4.54
N GLN A 491 28.44 9.52 -5.71
CA GLN A 491 27.10 9.78 -6.27
C GLN A 491 26.05 8.76 -5.87
N LEU A 492 26.36 7.90 -4.89
CA LEU A 492 25.42 6.94 -4.28
C LEU A 492 25.36 7.19 -2.77
N ALA A 493 24.14 7.29 -2.22
CA ALA A 493 23.95 7.71 -0.83
C ALA A 493 24.36 6.67 0.21
N TYR A 494 24.17 5.37 -0.07
CA TYR A 494 24.33 4.29 0.93
C TYR A 494 25.15 3.10 0.45
N ILE A 495 25.73 3.17 -0.75
CA ILE A 495 26.44 2.07 -1.39
C ILE A 495 27.86 2.53 -1.74
N THR A 496 28.86 1.85 -1.17
CA THR A 496 30.27 2.11 -1.49
C THR A 496 30.70 1.37 -2.75
N ALA A 497 31.73 1.87 -3.42
CA ALA A 497 32.30 1.23 -4.60
C ALA A 497 32.74 -0.22 -4.34
N GLU A 498 33.24 -0.51 -3.14
CA GLU A 498 33.64 -1.85 -2.71
C GLU A 498 32.45 -2.84 -2.69
N VAL A 499 31.28 -2.38 -2.23
CA VAL A 499 30.06 -3.21 -2.19
C VAL A 499 29.59 -3.51 -3.62
N VAL A 500 29.64 -2.54 -4.53
CA VAL A 500 29.29 -2.76 -5.94
C VAL A 500 30.28 -3.73 -6.58
N GLU A 501 31.58 -3.58 -6.35
CA GLU A 501 32.62 -4.48 -6.86
C GLU A 501 32.44 -5.91 -6.34
N GLN A 502 32.12 -6.09 -5.06
CA GLN A 502 31.82 -7.40 -4.49
C GLN A 502 30.62 -8.06 -5.19
N ARG A 503 29.59 -7.29 -5.56
CA ARG A 503 28.43 -7.79 -6.29
C ARG A 503 28.77 -8.21 -7.72
N ILE A 504 29.59 -7.44 -8.40
CA ILE A 504 30.10 -7.78 -9.73
C ILE A 504 30.89 -9.09 -9.67
N LYS A 505 31.85 -9.19 -8.75
CA LYS A 505 32.66 -10.40 -8.56
C LYS A 505 31.79 -11.62 -8.21
N TYR A 506 30.79 -11.46 -7.36
CA TYR A 506 29.87 -12.52 -6.99
C TYR A 506 29.09 -13.03 -8.20
N ALA A 507 28.57 -12.14 -9.05
CA ALA A 507 27.89 -12.53 -10.28
C ALA A 507 28.81 -13.31 -11.21
N GLU A 508 30.02 -12.81 -11.48
CA GLU A 508 30.99 -13.42 -12.41
C GLU A 508 31.52 -14.76 -11.91
N MET A 509 32.00 -14.79 -10.68
CA MET A 509 32.75 -15.92 -10.16
C MET A 509 31.87 -17.04 -9.60
N SER A 510 30.67 -16.71 -9.14
CA SER A 510 29.79 -17.67 -8.49
C SER A 510 28.57 -18.04 -9.32
N LEU A 511 27.83 -17.04 -9.83
CA LEU A 511 26.56 -17.28 -10.50
C LEU A 511 26.75 -17.65 -11.99
N LEU A 512 27.38 -16.77 -12.76
CA LEU A 512 27.51 -16.96 -14.21
C LEU A 512 28.48 -18.09 -14.56
N ARG A 513 29.49 -18.33 -13.72
CA ARG A 513 30.40 -19.45 -13.91
C ARG A 513 29.70 -20.82 -13.82
N GLN A 514 28.66 -20.94 -13.05
CA GLN A 514 27.88 -22.17 -12.88
C GLN A 514 26.72 -22.27 -13.88
N ALA A 515 26.43 -21.20 -14.62
CA ALA A 515 25.25 -21.10 -15.47
C ALA A 515 25.18 -22.20 -16.56
N SER A 516 26.28 -22.43 -17.28
CA SER A 516 26.33 -23.44 -18.30
C SER A 516 26.07 -24.85 -17.74
N LYS A 517 26.74 -25.21 -16.65
CA LYS A 517 26.54 -26.49 -15.98
C LYS A 517 25.09 -26.68 -15.51
N GLN A 518 24.50 -25.66 -14.85
CA GLN A 518 23.14 -25.73 -14.36
C GLN A 518 22.12 -25.84 -15.50
N LEU A 519 22.38 -25.21 -16.65
CA LEU A 519 21.53 -25.32 -17.83
C LEU A 519 21.66 -26.72 -18.46
N ASP A 520 22.88 -27.25 -18.57
CA ASP A 520 23.11 -28.57 -19.16
C ASP A 520 22.47 -29.66 -18.28
N ASP A 521 22.63 -29.60 -16.97
CA ASP A 521 21.99 -30.49 -16.00
C ASP A 521 20.45 -30.42 -16.11
N ALA A 522 19.87 -29.21 -16.23
CA ALA A 522 18.43 -29.03 -16.36
C ALA A 522 17.89 -29.53 -17.71
N ARG A 523 18.64 -29.33 -18.81
CA ARG A 523 18.29 -29.86 -20.13
C ARG A 523 18.31 -31.39 -20.15
N ALA A 524 19.37 -31.97 -19.61
CA ALA A 524 19.48 -33.42 -19.49
C ALA A 524 18.29 -34.02 -18.72
N PHE A 525 17.96 -33.43 -17.60
CA PHE A 525 16.79 -33.86 -16.80
C PHE A 525 15.47 -33.74 -17.57
N GLN A 526 15.25 -32.63 -18.29
CA GLN A 526 14.05 -32.48 -19.13
C GLN A 526 13.97 -33.50 -20.26
N GLU A 527 15.10 -33.84 -20.87
CA GLU A 527 15.17 -34.87 -21.91
C GLU A 527 14.83 -36.24 -21.34
N GLU A 528 15.38 -36.61 -20.18
CA GLU A 528 15.03 -37.86 -19.49
C GLU A 528 13.53 -37.88 -19.11
N GLU A 529 12.98 -36.80 -18.62
CA GLU A 529 11.57 -36.74 -18.28
C GLU A 529 10.67 -36.87 -19.53
N ARG A 530 11.05 -36.21 -20.62
CA ARG A 530 10.35 -36.36 -21.92
C ARG A 530 10.42 -37.80 -22.43
N ALA A 531 11.59 -38.43 -22.38
CA ALA A 531 11.76 -39.84 -22.79
C ALA A 531 10.91 -40.77 -21.90
N ARG A 532 10.86 -40.51 -20.59
CA ARG A 532 10.04 -41.31 -19.67
C ARG A 532 8.53 -41.11 -19.93
N LYS A 533 8.07 -39.89 -20.21
CA LYS A 533 6.69 -39.63 -20.61
C LYS A 533 6.34 -40.30 -21.93
N GLN A 534 7.20 -40.19 -22.94
CA GLN A 534 7.01 -40.89 -24.24
C GLN A 534 6.89 -42.39 -24.07
N HIS A 535 7.76 -42.99 -23.28
CA HIS A 535 7.69 -44.42 -22.98
C HIS A 535 6.41 -44.83 -22.23
N LEU A 536 5.91 -44.00 -21.32
CA LEU A 536 4.63 -44.23 -20.66
C LEU A 536 3.45 -44.10 -21.62
N ASP A 537 3.47 -43.09 -22.49
CA ASP A 537 2.46 -42.88 -23.53
C ASP A 537 2.45 -44.03 -24.54
N GLU A 538 3.62 -44.54 -24.95
CA GLU A 538 3.75 -45.70 -25.79
C GLU A 538 3.18 -46.96 -25.14
N LYS A 539 3.49 -47.19 -23.84
CA LYS A 539 2.92 -48.28 -23.07
C LYS A 539 1.38 -48.18 -22.94
N GLN A 540 0.86 -46.96 -22.73
CA GLN A 540 -0.57 -46.76 -22.66
C GLN A 540 -1.25 -47.02 -24.01
N ARG A 541 -0.68 -46.50 -25.12
CA ARG A 541 -1.17 -46.78 -26.48
C ARG A 541 -1.13 -48.23 -26.82
N ALA A 542 -0.04 -48.94 -26.44
CA ALA A 542 0.06 -50.38 -26.64
C ALA A 542 -1.00 -51.17 -25.86
N LYS A 543 -1.27 -50.79 -24.60
CA LYS A 543 -2.37 -51.37 -23.80
C LYS A 543 -3.75 -51.07 -24.39
N GLU A 544 -3.98 -49.87 -24.84
CA GLU A 544 -5.24 -49.49 -25.51
C GLU A 544 -5.45 -50.29 -26.80
N ALA A 545 -4.40 -50.43 -27.62
CA ALA A 545 -4.43 -51.23 -28.84
C ALA A 545 -4.72 -52.71 -28.54
N GLN A 546 -4.10 -53.29 -27.50
CA GLN A 546 -4.41 -54.65 -27.04
C GLN A 546 -5.85 -54.82 -26.57
N LEU A 547 -6.37 -53.85 -25.81
CA LEU A 547 -7.75 -53.85 -25.35
C LEU A 547 -8.74 -53.72 -26.51
N GLU A 548 -8.39 -52.93 -27.51
CA GLU A 548 -9.21 -52.78 -28.72
C GLU A 548 -9.23 -54.07 -29.58
N GLN A 549 -8.06 -54.72 -29.72
CA GLN A 549 -7.99 -56.02 -30.36
C GLN A 549 -8.85 -57.08 -29.64
N LEU A 550 -8.73 -57.17 -28.33
CA LEU A 550 -9.55 -58.06 -27.51
C LEU A 550 -11.07 -57.74 -27.60
N ARG A 551 -11.42 -56.47 -27.73
CA ARG A 551 -12.83 -56.07 -27.96
C ARG A 551 -13.30 -56.53 -29.34
N ARG A 552 -12.50 -56.30 -30.39
CA ARG A 552 -12.79 -56.76 -31.76
C ARG A 552 -12.94 -58.27 -31.82
N GLU A 553 -12.03 -59.04 -31.23
CA GLU A 553 -12.08 -60.48 -31.13
C GLU A 553 -13.37 -60.97 -30.42
N LYS A 554 -13.73 -60.34 -29.30
CA LYS A 554 -14.98 -60.65 -28.60
C LYS A 554 -16.22 -60.28 -29.41
N GLU A 555 -16.22 -59.19 -30.12
CA GLU A 555 -17.30 -58.79 -31.00
C GLU A 555 -17.44 -59.73 -32.17
N GLU A 556 -16.32 -60.21 -32.78
CA GLU A 556 -16.36 -61.23 -33.83
C GLU A 556 -16.85 -62.57 -33.30
N GLU A 557 -16.40 -62.97 -32.11
CA GLU A 557 -16.88 -64.21 -31.49
C GLU A 557 -18.37 -64.13 -31.17
N HIS A 558 -18.86 -62.96 -30.65
CA HIS A 558 -20.28 -62.71 -30.44
C HIS A 558 -21.04 -62.74 -31.77
N ARG A 559 -20.51 -62.15 -32.82
CA ARG A 559 -21.12 -62.21 -34.15
C ARG A 559 -21.17 -63.63 -34.68
N ARG A 560 -20.10 -64.42 -34.62
CA ARG A 560 -20.08 -65.84 -35.01
C ARG A 560 -21.07 -66.66 -34.20
N ARG A 561 -21.15 -66.43 -32.90
CA ARG A 561 -22.17 -67.11 -32.05
C ARG A 561 -23.59 -66.67 -32.40
N ALA A 562 -23.84 -65.43 -32.71
CA ALA A 562 -25.16 -64.94 -33.14
C ALA A 562 -25.53 -65.51 -34.49
N GLU A 563 -24.61 -65.62 -35.45
CA GLU A 563 -24.83 -66.24 -36.76
C GLU A 563 -25.12 -67.73 -36.62
N ALA A 564 -24.35 -68.47 -35.78
CA ALA A 564 -24.62 -69.90 -35.52
C ALA A 564 -25.96 -70.12 -34.86
N ILE A 565 -26.38 -69.26 -33.93
CA ILE A 565 -27.71 -69.30 -33.31
C ILE A 565 -28.80 -68.98 -34.35
N ALA A 566 -28.58 -68.01 -35.23
CA ALA A 566 -29.53 -67.66 -36.29
C ALA A 566 -29.66 -68.81 -37.29
N GLU A 567 -28.57 -69.49 -37.66
CA GLU A 567 -28.57 -70.65 -38.54
C GLU A 567 -29.25 -71.86 -37.88
N SER A 568 -28.99 -72.13 -36.60
CA SER A 568 -29.68 -73.19 -35.86
C SER A 568 -31.16 -72.92 -35.74
N ARG A 569 -31.56 -71.64 -35.52
CA ARG A 569 -33.01 -71.24 -35.53
C ARG A 569 -33.61 -71.37 -36.91
N LYS A 570 -32.87 -71.14 -38.00
CA LYS A 570 -33.35 -71.32 -39.35
C LYS A 570 -33.56 -72.83 -39.65
N ARG A 571 -32.60 -73.69 -39.30
CA ARG A 571 -32.76 -75.17 -39.43
C ARG A 571 -33.93 -75.71 -38.60
N ALA A 572 -34.06 -75.23 -37.32
CA ALA A 572 -35.18 -75.61 -36.49
C ALA A 572 -36.54 -75.15 -37.06
N ARG A 573 -36.59 -74.01 -37.76
CA ARG A 573 -37.85 -73.58 -38.48
C ARG A 573 -38.12 -74.41 -39.73
N GLU A 574 -37.06 -74.77 -40.47
CA GLU A 574 -37.16 -75.66 -41.64
C GLU A 574 -37.57 -77.05 -41.22
N GLU A 575 -37.06 -77.64 -40.13
CA GLU A 575 -37.48 -78.89 -39.54
C GLU A 575 -38.93 -78.83 -39.00
N ALA A 576 -39.30 -77.72 -38.35
CA ALA A 576 -40.67 -77.49 -37.85
C ALA A 576 -41.71 -77.38 -39.00
N SER A 577 -41.32 -76.75 -40.12
CA SER A 577 -42.13 -76.66 -41.31
C SER A 577 -42.33 -78.04 -42.00
N GLN A 578 -41.26 -78.90 -42.00
CA GLN A 578 -41.39 -80.30 -42.51
C GLN A 578 -42.27 -81.16 -41.60
N ILE A 579 -42.28 -80.93 -40.28
CA ILE A 579 -43.12 -81.61 -39.31
C ILE A 579 -44.60 -81.15 -39.43
N GLU A 580 -44.84 -79.91 -39.78
CA GLU A 580 -46.17 -79.33 -39.96
C GLU A 580 -46.84 -79.91 -41.24
N TYR A 581 -46.10 -80.29 -42.27
CA TYR A 581 -46.57 -80.99 -43.45
C TYR A 581 -46.98 -82.46 -43.21
N LEU A 582 -46.61 -83.05 -42.07
CA LEU A 582 -46.95 -84.45 -41.69
C LEU A 582 -48.02 -84.54 -40.65
N ARG A 583 -48.70 -83.44 -40.27
CA ARG A 583 -49.77 -83.41 -39.26
C ARG A 583 -51.09 -83.27 -39.94
N GLU A 584 -51.86 -84.38 -39.96
CA GLU A 584 -53.31 -84.35 -40.35
C GLU A 584 -54.11 -83.42 -39.46
N PRO A 585 -55.21 -82.79 -39.99
CA PRO A 585 -55.95 -81.81 -39.23
C PRO A 585 -56.92 -82.51 -38.25
N SER A 586 -56.80 -82.23 -36.98
CA SER A 586 -57.73 -82.63 -35.92
C SER A 586 -58.64 -81.47 -35.53
N PRO A 587 -59.90 -81.74 -35.20
CA PRO A 587 -61.01 -80.77 -35.25
C PRO A 587 -61.04 -79.79 -34.04
N GLU A 588 -61.63 -78.68 -34.32
CA GLU A 588 -61.96 -77.57 -33.47
C GLU A 588 -62.45 -77.91 -32.07
N ARG A 589 -61.93 -77.27 -31.06
CA ARG A 589 -62.53 -77.10 -29.73
C ARG A 589 -62.54 -75.70 -29.29
N GLU A 590 -63.74 -75.19 -29.03
CA GLU A 590 -64.06 -73.86 -28.53
C GLU A 590 -63.48 -73.53 -27.17
N PRO A 591 -63.41 -72.24 -26.81
CA PRO A 591 -62.75 -71.77 -25.62
C PRO A 591 -63.64 -71.86 -24.37
N ARG A 592 -63.14 -72.42 -23.32
CA ARG A 592 -63.77 -72.34 -21.98
C ARG A 592 -63.05 -71.36 -21.08
N LYS A 593 -63.82 -70.35 -20.68
CA LYS A 593 -63.58 -69.47 -19.53
C LYS A 593 -63.61 -70.29 -18.21
N ARG A 594 -62.70 -69.96 -17.31
CA ARG A 594 -62.86 -70.01 -15.82
C ARG A 594 -61.64 -69.38 -15.21
N ALA A 595 -61.80 -68.28 -14.50
CA ALA A 595 -62.37 -68.06 -13.18
C ALA A 595 -61.29 -68.25 -12.05
N ALA A 596 -61.14 -67.20 -11.36
CA ALA A 596 -60.25 -66.87 -10.26
C ALA A 596 -60.38 -67.76 -9.01
N THR A 597 -59.36 -67.88 -8.25
CA THR A 597 -59.20 -67.87 -6.78
C THR A 597 -57.74 -68.17 -6.51
N GLY A 598 -56.97 -67.54 -5.67
CA GLY A 598 -57.17 -66.77 -4.47
C GLY A 598 -56.01 -67.06 -3.54
N GLY A 599 -55.47 -66.07 -2.92
CA GLY A 599 -54.68 -66.14 -1.66
C GLY A 599 -53.20 -66.24 -1.86
N GLY A 600 -52.33 -65.42 -1.32
CA GLY A 600 -52.44 -64.36 -0.36
C GLY A 600 -51.01 -63.96 0.16
N ARG A 601 -50.90 -62.74 0.54
CA ARG A 601 -49.92 -62.14 1.49
C ARG A 601 -48.48 -62.08 1.03
N GLY A 602 -47.80 -60.93 1.05
CA GLY A 602 -48.10 -59.62 1.58
C GLY A 602 -46.86 -58.72 1.48
N ARG A 603 -47.16 -57.44 1.54
CA ARG A 603 -46.39 -56.29 1.96
C ARG A 603 -45.19 -55.91 1.07
N GLY A 604 -45.08 -54.77 0.58
CA GLY A 604 -45.64 -53.43 0.69
C GLY A 604 -44.56 -52.54 0.08
N GLY A 605 -44.86 -51.56 -0.60
CA GLY A 605 -45.49 -50.33 -0.60
C GLY A 605 -44.81 -49.45 -1.64
N ARG A 606 -45.67 -48.94 -2.44
CA ARG A 606 -46.02 -47.55 -2.74
C ARG A 606 -44.99 -46.74 -3.52
N ARG A 607 -45.31 -46.49 -4.77
CA ARG A 607 -46.08 -45.37 -5.41
C ARG A 607 -45.12 -44.27 -5.88
N LYS A 608 -45.23 -43.63 -7.04
CA LYS A 608 -46.26 -43.31 -8.05
C LYS A 608 -45.50 -42.82 -9.29
N LYS A 609 -45.83 -43.16 -10.51
CA LYS A 609 -46.66 -42.51 -11.54
C LYS A 609 -46.21 -41.08 -11.87
N GLU A 610 -46.00 -40.72 -13.04
CA GLU A 610 -46.58 -40.55 -14.39
C GLU A 610 -45.80 -39.36 -14.98
N ALA A 611 -45.52 -39.04 -16.18
CA ALA A 611 -45.92 -39.39 -17.52
C ALA A 611 -44.97 -38.66 -18.47
N GLU A 612 -44.75 -39.20 -19.63
CA GLU A 612 -44.14 -38.52 -20.77
C GLU A 612 -44.98 -37.35 -21.29
N PRO A 613 -44.46 -36.37 -22.04
CA PRO A 613 -44.07 -36.57 -23.44
C PRO A 613 -42.83 -35.76 -23.93
N GLU A 614 -42.32 -36.22 -25.04
CA GLU A 614 -41.24 -35.67 -25.92
C GLU A 614 -41.58 -34.30 -26.54
N PRO A 615 -40.69 -33.79 -27.47
CA PRO A 615 -39.31 -33.35 -27.36
C PRO A 615 -39.14 -31.89 -27.85
N GLN A 616 -38.02 -31.20 -27.49
CA GLN A 616 -37.44 -30.17 -28.35
C GLN A 616 -35.97 -29.93 -28.06
N GLN A 617 -35.22 -29.90 -29.14
CA GLN A 617 -33.81 -29.58 -29.29
C GLN A 617 -33.45 -28.22 -28.71
N ASN A 618 -32.26 -28.08 -28.07
CA ASN A 618 -31.25 -27.11 -28.50
C ASN A 618 -29.95 -27.29 -27.73
N ASP A 619 -28.90 -27.22 -28.51
CA ASP A 619 -27.50 -27.28 -28.17
C ASP A 619 -27.09 -26.28 -27.08
N ARG A 620 -26.30 -26.76 -26.15
CA ARG A 620 -25.10 -26.06 -25.67
C ARG A 620 -24.25 -26.98 -24.77
N PHE A 621 -23.09 -27.34 -25.27
CA PHE A 621 -22.00 -27.93 -24.51
C PHE A 621 -21.59 -26.99 -23.38
N VAL A 622 -21.66 -27.48 -22.15
CA VAL A 622 -20.86 -27.01 -21.02
C VAL A 622 -20.23 -28.26 -20.43
N VAL A 623 -18.92 -28.30 -20.49
CA VAL A 623 -18.11 -29.32 -19.83
C VAL A 623 -17.96 -28.88 -18.38
N GLU A 624 -18.67 -29.52 -17.47
CA GLU A 624 -18.31 -29.53 -16.05
C GLU A 624 -17.59 -30.86 -15.76
N SER A 625 -16.33 -30.72 -15.37
CA SER A 625 -15.54 -31.79 -14.80
C SER A 625 -16.01 -32.03 -13.36
N SER A 626 -16.66 -33.12 -13.10
CA SER A 626 -16.80 -33.67 -11.75
C SER A 626 -15.70 -34.70 -11.55
N GLU A 627 -14.70 -34.30 -10.72
CA GLU A 627 -13.84 -35.24 -10.00
C GLU A 627 -14.65 -35.76 -8.81
N GLU A 628 -15.03 -37.01 -8.84
CA GLU A 628 -15.35 -37.77 -7.62
C GLU A 628 -14.98 -39.24 -7.80
N ASP A 629 -14.08 -39.66 -6.92
CA ASP A 629 -13.92 -40.99 -6.35
C ASP A 629 -13.62 -42.20 -7.26
N GLU A 630 -12.34 -42.49 -7.47
CA GLU A 630 -11.82 -43.84 -7.49
C GLU A 630 -10.58 -43.99 -6.56
N GLU A 631 -10.81 -44.04 -5.26
CA GLU A 631 -9.92 -44.74 -4.33
C GLU A 631 -10.34 -46.23 -4.27
N GLY A 632 -9.44 -47.07 -4.68
CA GLY A 632 -9.51 -48.48 -4.34
C GLY A 632 -9.11 -49.43 -5.45
N LEU A 633 -7.87 -49.86 -5.41
CA LEU A 633 -7.31 -51.15 -5.83
C LEU A 633 -5.92 -50.99 -6.49
N PHE A 634 -4.93 -50.73 -5.68
CA PHE A 634 -3.59 -51.21 -5.97
C PHE A 634 -2.99 -51.80 -4.70
N ARG A 635 -3.06 -53.11 -4.64
CA ARG A 635 -2.26 -53.94 -3.75
C ARG A 635 -0.94 -54.17 -4.46
N GLU A 636 0.12 -53.61 -3.94
CA GLU A 636 1.50 -53.93 -4.33
C GLU A 636 1.83 -55.32 -3.81
N GLU A 637 2.12 -56.22 -4.70
CA GLU A 637 2.93 -57.41 -4.42
C GLU A 637 4.38 -56.98 -4.51
N SER A 638 5.05 -57.09 -3.38
CA SER A 638 6.49 -57.02 -3.23
C SER A 638 7.07 -58.37 -3.54
N ASP A 639 7.86 -58.47 -4.57
CA ASP A 639 8.82 -59.58 -4.77
C ASP A 639 10.16 -59.12 -4.21
N GLU A 640 10.56 -59.79 -3.18
CA GLU A 640 11.92 -59.90 -2.68
C GLU A 640 12.73 -60.75 -3.67
N ASP A 641 13.92 -60.31 -4.00
CA ASP A 641 15.01 -61.23 -4.38
C ASP A 641 16.35 -60.70 -3.88
N GLU A 642 16.97 -61.61 -3.16
CA GLU A 642 18.24 -61.57 -2.48
C GLU A 642 19.44 -61.52 -3.42
N ALA A 643 20.52 -61.18 -2.81
CA ALA A 643 21.86 -61.72 -2.93
C ALA A 643 22.95 -60.91 -3.67
N GLY A 644 24.00 -60.77 -2.95
CA GLY A 644 25.30 -60.67 -3.52
C GLY A 644 26.34 -59.80 -2.87
N SER A 645 26.90 -60.30 -1.80
CA SER A 645 28.16 -59.90 -1.18
C SER A 645 29.32 -59.78 -2.15
N SER A 646 30.20 -58.79 -1.95
CA SER A 646 31.64 -59.07 -1.93
C SER A 646 32.46 -57.92 -1.35
N GLU A 647 33.27 -58.29 -0.43
CA GLU A 647 34.42 -57.60 0.16
C GLU A 647 35.53 -57.34 -0.85
N SER A 648 36.30 -56.32 -0.62
CA SER A 648 37.77 -56.23 -0.66
C SER A 648 38.18 -54.77 -0.53
N ASP A 649 38.77 -54.34 0.53
CA ASP A 649 40.10 -54.48 1.09
C ASP A 649 41.17 -53.65 0.40
N ALA A 650 42.01 -53.05 1.25
CA ALA A 650 43.33 -52.45 1.05
C ALA A 650 43.37 -51.05 0.39
N GLY A 651 44.00 -50.06 0.90
CA GLY A 651 45.04 -49.91 1.90
C GLY A 651 45.83 -48.68 1.64
N SER A 652 46.35 -48.14 2.74
CA SER A 652 47.67 -47.54 2.83
C SER A 652 47.92 -46.08 2.47
N GLY A 653 48.33 -45.38 3.47
CA GLY A 653 49.54 -44.58 3.64
C GLY A 653 49.36 -43.09 3.45
N GLY A 654 49.73 -42.23 4.30
CA GLY A 654 50.71 -42.09 5.32
C GLY A 654 51.04 -40.65 5.50
N GLU A 655 51.35 -40.30 6.74
CA GLU A 655 52.26 -39.24 7.20
C GLU A 655 51.84 -37.76 6.98
N GLY A 656 51.86 -36.86 7.88
CA GLY A 656 52.46 -36.72 9.21
C GLY A 656 52.35 -35.28 9.65
N GLY A 657 52.47 -35.07 10.92
CA GLY A 657 53.10 -33.90 11.47
C GLY A 657 52.28 -33.01 12.41
N GLU A 658 52.49 -33.28 13.69
CA GLU A 658 52.76 -32.36 14.82
C GLU A 658 51.65 -31.40 15.31
N ALA A 659 51.14 -31.65 16.45
CA ALA A 659 51.52 -31.39 17.86
C ALA A 659 51.04 -30.01 18.36
N GLY A 660 50.26 -30.05 19.39
CA GLY A 660 49.84 -28.88 20.20
C GLY A 660 48.97 -29.34 21.35
N GLU A 661 49.59 -29.68 22.48
CA GLU A 661 48.97 -30.03 23.76
C GLU A 661 48.17 -28.87 24.36
N ALA A 662 47.00 -29.16 24.92
CA ALA A 662 46.48 -28.50 26.11
C ALA A 662 45.40 -29.33 26.80
N GLN A 663 45.81 -29.81 27.92
CA GLN A 663 45.20 -30.18 29.19
C GLN A 663 43.69 -30.43 29.29
N ALA A 664 43.42 -31.64 29.77
CA ALA A 664 42.15 -32.15 30.25
C ALA A 664 41.81 -31.61 31.63
N GLU A 665 40.58 -31.15 31.82
CA GLU A 665 39.93 -31.12 33.13
C GLU A 665 38.65 -31.96 33.09
N ALA A 666 38.58 -32.86 34.08
CA ALA A 666 37.57 -33.87 34.23
C ALA A 666 36.23 -33.26 34.72
N ALA A 667 35.15 -33.58 34.09
CA ALA A 667 33.79 -33.43 34.64
C ALA A 667 33.04 -34.75 34.61
N LYS A 668 32.38 -35.01 35.74
CA LYS A 668 31.64 -36.21 36.13
C LYS A 668 30.43 -36.49 35.21
N PRO A 669 29.93 -37.72 35.17
CA PRO A 669 28.88 -38.17 34.29
C PRO A 669 27.50 -37.63 34.71
N ALA A 670 26.75 -37.12 33.72
CA ALA A 670 25.35 -36.76 33.84
C ALA A 670 24.47 -37.95 33.44
N GLU A 671 23.37 -38.06 34.18
CA GLU A 671 22.37 -39.11 34.16
C GLU A 671 21.65 -39.29 32.83
N ASP A 672 21.21 -40.52 32.59
CA ASP A 672 20.48 -41.03 31.43
C ASP A 672 19.30 -40.18 30.96
N GLU A 673 19.37 -39.65 29.75
CA GLU A 673 18.20 -39.26 28.95
C GLU A 673 17.69 -40.45 28.13
N PRO A 674 16.37 -40.73 28.14
CA PRO A 674 15.81 -41.86 27.39
C PRO A 674 15.81 -41.58 25.87
N ALA A 675 16.30 -42.56 25.12
CA ALA A 675 16.39 -42.56 23.68
C ALA A 675 15.08 -42.18 22.97
N ALA A 676 15.19 -41.31 21.96
CA ALA A 676 14.07 -40.82 21.19
C ALA A 676 13.40 -41.91 20.33
N PRO A 677 12.06 -41.95 20.22
CA PRO A 677 11.34 -42.96 19.45
C PRO A 677 11.50 -42.76 17.93
N SER A 678 11.81 -43.83 17.24
CA SER A 678 12.17 -43.87 15.80
C SER A 678 10.99 -43.84 14.80
N SER A 679 9.73 -43.76 15.24
CA SER A 679 8.55 -43.75 14.39
C SER A 679 7.80 -42.42 14.48
N THR A 680 7.41 -41.87 13.33
CA THR A 680 6.60 -40.64 13.21
C THR A 680 5.31 -40.67 14.00
N ARG A 681 4.70 -41.86 14.15
CA ARG A 681 3.47 -42.08 14.96
C ARG A 681 3.75 -41.92 16.43
N ALA A 682 4.88 -42.43 16.94
CA ALA A 682 5.28 -42.28 18.34
C ALA A 682 5.64 -40.82 18.68
N LYS A 683 6.24 -40.08 17.72
CA LYS A 683 6.49 -38.62 17.88
C LYS A 683 5.21 -37.82 17.96
N LEU A 684 4.19 -38.13 17.16
CA LEU A 684 2.88 -37.48 17.19
C LEU A 684 2.12 -37.79 18.49
N GLU A 685 2.18 -39.02 19.01
CA GLU A 685 1.57 -39.38 20.29
C GLU A 685 2.28 -38.70 21.48
N ALA A 686 3.60 -38.56 21.43
CA ALA A 686 4.38 -37.85 22.45
C ALA A 686 4.02 -36.35 22.45
N LEU A 687 3.88 -35.72 21.27
CA LEU A 687 3.45 -34.33 21.14
C LEU A 687 2.03 -34.11 21.66
N ALA A 688 1.12 -35.04 21.39
CA ALA A 688 -0.25 -34.99 21.88
C ALA A 688 -0.33 -35.14 23.41
N LYS A 689 0.52 -35.99 24.01
CA LYS A 689 0.66 -36.13 25.48
C LYS A 689 1.24 -34.85 26.09
N GLN A 690 2.23 -34.24 25.47
CA GLN A 690 2.86 -32.99 25.92
C GLN A 690 1.87 -31.81 25.88
N ARG A 691 1.05 -31.69 24.80
CA ARG A 691 -0.03 -30.70 24.73
C ARG A 691 -1.10 -30.88 25.79
N LYS A 692 -1.49 -32.13 26.10
CA LYS A 692 -2.42 -32.43 27.21
C LYS A 692 -1.85 -32.10 28.58
N GLN A 693 -0.55 -32.26 28.79
CA GLN A 693 0.12 -31.87 30.04
C GLN A 693 0.17 -30.36 30.22
N ARG A 694 0.59 -29.60 29.17
CA ARG A 694 0.58 -28.13 29.20
C ARG A 694 -0.81 -27.56 29.46
N ALA A 695 -1.84 -28.08 28.80
CA ALA A 695 -3.23 -27.64 29.04
C ALA A 695 -3.69 -27.91 30.49
N LYS A 696 -3.22 -28.99 31.14
CA LYS A 696 -3.50 -29.28 32.55
C LYS A 696 -2.74 -28.34 33.49
N GLU A 697 -1.53 -27.95 33.17
CA GLU A 697 -0.72 -26.99 33.92
C GLU A 697 -1.30 -25.57 33.84
N GLU A 698 -1.66 -25.10 32.67
CA GLU A 698 -2.37 -23.81 32.49
C GLU A 698 -3.71 -23.77 33.26
N HIS A 699 -4.44 -24.89 33.29
CA HIS A 699 -5.68 -24.95 34.06
C HIS A 699 -5.42 -24.95 35.58
N ARG A 700 -4.32 -25.53 36.01
CA ARG A 700 -3.88 -25.48 37.42
C ARG A 700 -3.39 -24.08 37.80
N GLU A 701 -2.67 -23.40 36.94
CA GLU A 701 -2.24 -22.01 37.17
C GLU A 701 -3.44 -21.03 37.19
N LYS A 702 -4.39 -21.17 36.28
CA LYS A 702 -5.64 -20.41 36.32
C LYS A 702 -6.47 -20.68 37.59
N LYS A 703 -6.45 -21.88 38.12
CA LYS A 703 -7.08 -22.17 39.41
C LYS A 703 -6.29 -21.59 40.60
N ARG A 704 -4.96 -21.57 40.55
CA ARG A 704 -4.11 -20.95 41.57
C ARG A 704 -4.23 -19.42 41.58
N SER A 705 -4.30 -18.79 40.42
CA SER A 705 -4.52 -17.34 40.29
C SER A 705 -5.91 -16.93 40.81
N LYS A 706 -6.97 -17.69 40.50
CA LYS A 706 -8.31 -17.48 41.08
C LYS A 706 -8.36 -17.66 42.58
N LYS A 707 -7.56 -18.57 43.16
CA LYS A 707 -7.53 -18.78 44.61
C LYS A 707 -6.68 -17.72 45.33
N ARG A 708 -5.72 -17.07 44.66
CA ARG A 708 -4.96 -15.93 45.20
C ARG A 708 -5.76 -14.63 45.17
N SER A 709 -6.70 -14.45 44.22
CA SER A 709 -7.58 -13.26 44.16
C SER A 709 -8.72 -13.31 45.21
N SER A 710 -9.03 -14.48 45.78
CA SER A 710 -10.09 -14.61 46.79
C SER A 710 -9.59 -14.54 48.24
N THR A 711 -8.27 -14.48 48.48
CA THR A 711 -7.68 -14.39 49.84
C THR A 711 -7.02 -13.04 50.15
N ALA A 712 -7.07 -12.06 49.21
CA ALA A 712 -6.52 -10.73 49.42
C ALA A 712 -7.65 -9.67 49.56
N GLY A 713 -8.50 -9.89 50.56
CA GLY A 713 -9.51 -8.95 50.97
C GLY A 713 -9.48 -8.75 52.48
N ALA A 714 -8.47 -8.05 52.99
CA ALA A 714 -8.49 -7.29 54.26
C ALA A 714 -7.09 -6.70 54.52
N GLY A 715 -7.00 -5.35 54.60
CA GLY A 715 -5.87 -4.66 55.23
C GLY A 715 -5.06 -3.76 54.30
N GLY A 716 -5.36 -2.51 54.33
CA GLY A 716 -4.59 -1.28 54.43
C GLY A 716 -3.47 -0.95 53.42
N GLU A 717 -3.55 0.28 52.97
CA GLU A 717 -2.51 1.16 52.40
C GLU A 717 -2.17 0.98 50.90
N ALA A 718 -2.41 2.06 50.18
CA ALA A 718 -2.22 2.22 48.73
C ALA A 718 -0.76 2.54 48.37
N PRO A 719 -0.21 1.91 47.34
CA PRO A 719 0.86 2.53 46.54
C PRO A 719 0.36 2.97 45.20
N ALA A 720 1.02 4.03 44.69
CA ALA A 720 0.73 4.82 43.57
C ALA A 720 0.40 4.03 42.27
N LYS A 721 -0.69 4.45 41.62
CA LYS A 721 -1.18 3.92 40.34
C LYS A 721 -0.30 4.39 39.18
N SER A 722 0.38 3.45 38.52
CA SER A 722 0.81 3.64 37.13
C SER A 722 -0.43 3.66 36.21
N LYS A 723 -0.64 4.79 35.53
CA LYS A 723 -1.78 4.98 34.61
C LYS A 723 -1.59 4.13 33.35
N LYS A 724 -2.36 3.05 33.20
CA LYS A 724 -2.65 2.46 31.91
C LYS A 724 -3.59 3.41 31.16
N VAL A 725 -3.11 3.98 30.06
CA VAL A 725 -3.91 4.81 29.17
C VAL A 725 -4.91 3.90 28.45
N LYS A 726 -6.18 3.98 28.81
CA LYS A 726 -7.29 3.43 28.04
C LYS A 726 -7.75 4.52 27.06
N VAL A 727 -7.43 4.34 25.79
CA VAL A 727 -7.99 5.17 24.72
C VAL A 727 -9.44 4.71 24.48
N TYR A 728 -10.39 5.49 24.98
CA TYR A 728 -11.81 5.34 24.64
C TYR A 728 -12.13 6.19 23.42
N VAL A 729 -12.26 5.56 22.25
CA VAL A 729 -12.94 6.18 21.11
C VAL A 729 -14.44 5.99 21.31
N ARG A 730 -15.11 7.06 21.74
CA ARG A 730 -16.57 7.09 21.86
C ARG A 730 -17.17 7.43 20.50
N ALA A 731 -17.96 6.54 19.93
CA ALA A 731 -18.76 6.81 18.75
C ALA A 731 -19.76 7.94 19.03
N PRO A 732 -19.98 8.88 18.09
CA PRO A 732 -20.99 9.91 18.28
C PRO A 732 -22.39 9.31 18.15
N ALA A 733 -23.22 9.56 19.17
CA ALA A 733 -24.65 9.28 19.10
C ALA A 733 -25.30 10.23 18.08
N THR A 734 -25.94 9.65 17.08
CA THR A 734 -26.88 10.34 16.21
C THR A 734 -28.01 10.97 17.04
N ARG A 735 -28.14 12.26 16.99
CA ARG A 735 -29.40 12.97 17.27
C ARG A 735 -29.72 13.87 16.08
N HIS A 736 -30.94 13.74 15.67
CA HIS A 736 -31.78 14.36 14.63
C HIS A 736 -31.35 15.68 14.02
#